data_370804e7ae15fc7a52b528d071bd6fd8
#
_entry.id   370804e7ae15fc7a52b528d071bd6fd8
#
_cell.length_a   1.000
_cell.length_b   1.000
_cell.length_c   1.000
_cell.angle_alpha   90.00
_cell.angle_beta   90.00
_cell.angle_gamma   90.00
#
_symmetry.space_group_name_H-M   'P 1'
#
loop_
_entity.id
_entity.type
_entity.pdbx_description
1 polymer ?
#
loop_
_entity_poly.entity_id
_entity_poly.type
_entity_poly.pdbx_seq_one_letter_code
_entity_poly.pdbx_strand_id
1 'polypeptide(L)'
;MKITGELALLGAIASVFFVAARGRAAEKAAEQAAGVDYMRTLDVLMSKAKNKRVVSQWNYETNITKHTEAFMLQTSLEVAELEKEYWKDTMSYLWHEYEDEDLKRMFQKYAILGTSALPEDLNERLIMAINNMQTTYAKAAICDYHDKTKCDLHVEPEVTDIFAKSEDPEELKHAWLEWHKAAGRPSKRNFTEYVEMNNEAAKLNGYETVAEWWLSEYESINIEEQFTALWIQIKPLYQQIHAYVRRQLRDKYGENVVSARGPIPAHLLGNIWSQTWSNTEKFTRPFPDKPDIDVTSALIAQNYTALTFFKKAEEFFKSLNLMGMPDLFWERSIFEKPDDGRDMVCHASAWDFFDGEDFRIRQCTSITDAFFKTTHHEMGHIQYYLQYKDQPVIYRAGANPGFHEAVGDVIALSVSTPKHMRVMGLLEEGPDDTESNINQLFKMALDKIVFLPFGYLLDLYRYSVFRGHTTPQDYNCHFWQMRESLQGIEPPAARTEEDFDPAAKYHIAANVEYMRYYISYIIQFQFHQTLCQAAGQYSPGLRSSSDALSNCDIYKSTAAGEALGNMLKMGSSKPWQDAMEALTGQRAMDAQGVLEYFEPLYKWLVNENERTGEFIGWENSKVPFCTDEQLYIMETSGFNKRLRNNGGQ
;
A
#
# COMPACT_ATOMS: atom_id res chain seq x y z
N MET A 1 -4.11 -35.93 -71.25
CA MET A 1 -2.82 -36.14 -70.53
C MET A 1 -2.24 -34.85 -69.91
N LYS A 2 -3.06 -33.83 -69.55
CA LYS A 2 -2.57 -32.58 -68.83
C LYS A 2 -3.10 -32.44 -67.41
N ILE A 3 -4.12 -33.17 -67.00
CA ILE A 3 -4.78 -33.08 -65.69
C ILE A 3 -4.05 -33.87 -64.61
N THR A 4 -3.28 -34.90 -64.95
CA THR A 4 -2.56 -35.75 -64.01
C THR A 4 -1.23 -35.11 -63.48
N GLY A 5 -0.66 -34.15 -64.23
CA GLY A 5 0.58 -33.47 -63.82
C GLY A 5 0.34 -32.37 -62.76
N GLU A 6 -0.79 -31.66 -62.82
CA GLU A 6 -1.11 -30.61 -61.85
C GLU A 6 -1.52 -31.16 -60.47
N LEU A 7 -2.23 -32.30 -60.46
CA LEU A 7 -2.57 -32.96 -59.18
C LEU A 7 -1.33 -33.57 -58.48
N ALA A 8 -0.35 -34.06 -59.25
CA ALA A 8 0.91 -34.55 -58.68
C ALA A 8 1.79 -33.42 -58.13
N LEU A 9 1.80 -32.27 -58.80
CA LEU A 9 2.53 -31.06 -58.35
C LEU A 9 1.91 -30.44 -57.10
N LEU A 10 0.56 -30.36 -57.04
CA LEU A 10 -0.17 -29.91 -55.86
C LEU A 10 0.02 -30.87 -54.67
N GLY A 11 0.05 -32.17 -54.87
CA GLY A 11 0.32 -33.18 -53.86
C GLY A 11 1.77 -33.09 -53.34
N ALA A 12 2.76 -32.83 -54.18
CA ALA A 12 4.16 -32.66 -53.80
C ALA A 12 4.37 -31.33 -53.02
N ILE A 13 3.73 -30.24 -53.46
CA ILE A 13 3.77 -28.97 -52.76
C ILE A 13 3.08 -29.09 -51.38
N ALA A 14 1.92 -29.72 -51.30
CA ALA A 14 1.23 -29.95 -50.02
C ALA A 14 2.06 -30.84 -49.08
N SER A 15 2.76 -31.87 -49.59
CA SER A 15 3.64 -32.71 -48.78
C SER A 15 4.87 -31.95 -48.25
N VAL A 16 5.48 -31.08 -49.06
CA VAL A 16 6.61 -30.22 -48.62
C VAL A 16 6.15 -29.24 -47.56
N PHE A 17 5.00 -28.60 -47.73
CA PHE A 17 4.44 -27.72 -46.69
C PHE A 17 4.08 -28.47 -45.41
N PHE A 18 3.58 -29.69 -45.50
CA PHE A 18 3.22 -30.53 -44.35
C PHE A 18 4.48 -31.01 -43.59
N VAL A 19 5.55 -31.34 -44.28
CA VAL A 19 6.84 -31.74 -43.67
C VAL A 19 7.53 -30.52 -43.05
N ALA A 20 7.52 -29.37 -43.72
CA ALA A 20 8.07 -28.13 -43.19
C ALA A 20 7.28 -27.62 -41.95
N ALA A 21 5.95 -27.73 -41.96
CA ALA A 21 5.10 -27.40 -40.83
C ALA A 21 5.33 -28.35 -39.62
N ARG A 22 5.50 -29.67 -39.86
CA ARG A 22 5.88 -30.62 -38.80
C ARG A 22 7.28 -30.38 -38.26
N GLY A 23 8.25 -29.97 -39.08
CA GLY A 23 9.59 -29.60 -38.65
C GLY A 23 9.56 -28.41 -37.72
N ARG A 24 8.86 -27.31 -38.08
CA ARG A 24 8.70 -26.12 -37.25
C ARG A 24 7.95 -26.40 -35.95
N ALA A 25 6.93 -27.24 -35.96
CA ALA A 25 6.21 -27.62 -34.75
C ALA A 25 7.09 -28.43 -33.78
N ALA A 26 7.95 -29.33 -34.31
CA ALA A 26 8.92 -30.07 -33.51
C ALA A 26 10.01 -29.16 -32.91
N GLU A 27 10.51 -28.20 -33.68
CA GLU A 27 11.47 -27.19 -33.21
C GLU A 27 10.89 -26.30 -32.08
N LYS A 28 9.64 -25.83 -32.26
CA LYS A 28 8.94 -25.06 -31.23
C LYS A 28 8.70 -25.88 -29.96
N ALA A 29 8.32 -27.13 -30.08
CA ALA A 29 8.12 -28.01 -28.93
C ALA A 29 9.44 -28.29 -28.19
N ALA A 30 10.54 -28.47 -28.92
CA ALA A 30 11.87 -28.64 -28.33
C ALA A 30 12.35 -27.36 -27.60
N GLU A 31 12.14 -26.19 -28.21
CA GLU A 31 12.45 -24.89 -27.60
C GLU A 31 11.64 -24.67 -26.34
N GLN A 32 10.33 -24.94 -26.36
CA GLN A 32 9.49 -24.80 -25.15
C GLN A 32 9.90 -25.79 -24.06
N ALA A 33 10.28 -27.04 -24.41
CA ALA A 33 10.80 -28.01 -23.45
C ALA A 33 12.11 -27.54 -22.79
N ALA A 34 13.03 -26.97 -23.60
CA ALA A 34 14.24 -26.35 -23.08
C ALA A 34 13.91 -25.18 -22.13
N GLY A 35 12.92 -24.36 -22.46
CA GLY A 35 12.40 -23.30 -21.58
C GLY A 35 11.88 -23.81 -20.24
N VAL A 36 11.17 -24.95 -20.22
CA VAL A 36 10.71 -25.59 -18.98
C VAL A 36 11.90 -26.01 -18.10
N ASP A 37 12.90 -26.66 -18.67
CA ASP A 37 14.08 -27.12 -17.93
C ASP A 37 14.93 -25.95 -17.44
N TYR A 38 15.02 -24.88 -18.22
CA TYR A 38 15.66 -23.63 -17.82
C TYR A 38 14.93 -23.01 -16.62
N MET A 39 13.60 -22.85 -16.66
CA MET A 39 12.84 -22.25 -15.56
C MET A 39 12.91 -23.07 -14.27
N ARG A 40 12.96 -24.40 -14.34
CA ARG A 40 13.20 -25.23 -13.15
C ARG A 40 14.58 -24.98 -12.52
N THR A 41 15.60 -24.79 -13.36
CA THR A 41 16.94 -24.48 -12.90
C THR A 41 17.01 -23.07 -12.31
N LEU A 42 16.42 -22.09 -13.01
CA LEU A 42 16.37 -20.70 -12.60
C LEU A 42 15.62 -20.54 -11.27
N ASP A 43 14.53 -21.28 -11.05
CA ASP A 43 13.76 -21.24 -9.80
C ASP A 43 14.65 -21.55 -8.58
N VAL A 44 15.47 -22.60 -8.67
CA VAL A 44 16.42 -22.97 -7.60
C VAL A 44 17.50 -21.91 -7.41
N LEU A 45 18.03 -21.34 -8.49
CA LEU A 45 19.09 -20.33 -8.46
C LEU A 45 18.54 -19.03 -7.85
N MET A 46 17.36 -18.59 -8.28
CA MET A 46 16.70 -17.39 -7.77
C MET A 46 16.26 -17.53 -6.32
N SER A 47 15.78 -18.72 -5.90
CA SER A 47 15.49 -19.01 -4.50
C SER A 47 16.74 -18.76 -3.63
N LYS A 48 17.90 -19.29 -4.03
CA LYS A 48 19.17 -19.08 -3.32
C LYS A 48 19.63 -17.63 -3.33
N ALA A 49 19.49 -16.94 -4.45
CA ALA A 49 19.89 -15.53 -4.58
C ALA A 49 19.04 -14.63 -3.68
N LYS A 50 17.70 -14.81 -3.72
CA LYS A 50 16.77 -14.08 -2.84
C LYS A 50 17.01 -14.41 -1.36
N ASN A 51 17.21 -15.69 -1.01
CA ASN A 51 17.54 -16.10 0.35
C ASN A 51 18.80 -15.38 0.86
N LYS A 52 19.89 -15.38 0.06
CA LYS A 52 21.13 -14.70 0.42
C LYS A 52 20.90 -13.21 0.71
N ARG A 53 20.13 -12.51 -0.16
CA ARG A 53 19.77 -11.09 0.02
C ARG A 53 18.97 -10.87 1.29
N VAL A 54 17.91 -11.64 1.51
CA VAL A 54 17.02 -11.49 2.66
C VAL A 54 17.74 -11.80 3.98
N VAL A 55 18.58 -12.83 4.01
CA VAL A 55 19.44 -13.14 5.20
C VAL A 55 20.34 -11.96 5.54
N SER A 56 21.00 -11.35 4.56
CA SER A 56 21.89 -10.21 4.81
C SER A 56 21.12 -8.98 5.30
N GLN A 57 19.94 -8.72 4.74
CA GLN A 57 19.07 -7.62 5.14
C GLN A 57 18.50 -7.85 6.54
N TRP A 58 18.01 -9.06 6.85
CA TRP A 58 17.57 -9.43 8.19
C TRP A 58 18.67 -9.19 9.25
N ASN A 59 19.90 -9.64 8.95
CA ASN A 59 21.03 -9.47 9.86
C ASN A 59 21.35 -7.99 10.10
N TYR A 60 21.24 -7.15 9.07
CA TYR A 60 21.42 -5.71 9.21
C TYR A 60 20.31 -5.08 10.04
N GLU A 61 19.05 -5.33 9.69
CA GLU A 61 17.91 -4.68 10.35
C GLU A 61 17.68 -5.13 11.80
N THR A 62 18.15 -6.33 12.15
CA THR A 62 18.09 -6.85 13.53
C THR A 62 19.34 -6.57 14.36
N ASN A 63 20.40 -6.03 13.74
CA ASN A 63 21.63 -5.63 14.42
C ASN A 63 22.38 -4.61 13.56
N ILE A 64 22.02 -3.33 13.70
CA ILE A 64 22.54 -2.24 12.88
C ILE A 64 23.97 -1.91 13.31
N THR A 65 24.91 -2.27 12.45
CA THR A 65 26.32 -1.95 12.61
C THR A 65 26.94 -1.62 11.24
N LYS A 66 28.09 -0.92 11.22
CA LYS A 66 28.83 -0.68 9.97
C LYS A 66 29.22 -1.98 9.26
N HIS A 67 29.43 -3.07 10.01
CA HIS A 67 29.79 -4.37 9.44
C HIS A 67 28.60 -5.02 8.75
N THR A 68 27.44 -5.09 9.42
CA THR A 68 26.22 -5.67 8.84
C THR A 68 25.68 -4.85 7.68
N GLU A 69 25.81 -3.51 7.73
CA GLU A 69 25.48 -2.60 6.63
C GLU A 69 26.36 -2.89 5.40
N ALA A 70 27.69 -2.92 5.57
CA ALA A 70 28.61 -3.19 4.47
C ALA A 70 28.39 -4.58 3.85
N PHE A 71 28.12 -5.60 4.69
CA PHE A 71 27.82 -6.95 4.23
C PHE A 71 26.51 -7.01 3.43
N MET A 72 25.47 -6.33 3.90
CA MET A 72 24.18 -6.24 3.21
C MET A 72 24.32 -5.56 1.85
N LEU A 73 25.03 -4.44 1.79
CA LEU A 73 25.30 -3.72 0.54
C LEU A 73 26.09 -4.58 -0.45
N GLN A 74 27.19 -5.21 -0.01
CA GLN A 74 27.97 -6.11 -0.84
C GLN A 74 27.13 -7.27 -1.38
N THR A 75 26.34 -7.90 -0.52
CA THR A 75 25.46 -9.02 -0.90
C THR A 75 24.43 -8.59 -1.93
N SER A 76 23.85 -7.39 -1.76
CA SER A 76 22.87 -6.85 -2.70
C SER A 76 23.46 -6.62 -4.09
N LEU A 77 24.69 -6.12 -4.19
CA LEU A 77 25.42 -5.95 -5.46
C LEU A 77 25.72 -7.30 -6.11
N GLU A 78 26.22 -8.28 -5.36
CA GLU A 78 26.51 -9.62 -5.88
C GLU A 78 25.24 -10.30 -6.44
N VAL A 79 24.11 -10.16 -5.75
CA VAL A 79 22.84 -10.73 -6.22
C VAL A 79 22.33 -9.97 -7.46
N ALA A 80 22.50 -8.66 -7.54
CA ALA A 80 22.11 -7.87 -8.71
C ALA A 80 22.89 -8.29 -9.97
N GLU A 81 24.19 -8.60 -9.85
CA GLU A 81 24.98 -9.11 -10.97
C GLU A 81 24.52 -10.51 -11.42
N LEU A 82 24.18 -11.40 -10.47
CA LEU A 82 23.58 -12.71 -10.80
C LEU A 82 22.22 -12.56 -11.51
N GLU A 83 21.38 -11.64 -11.06
CA GLU A 83 20.08 -11.36 -11.70
C GLU A 83 20.29 -10.86 -13.14
N LYS A 84 21.28 -10.02 -13.42
CA LYS A 84 21.63 -9.59 -14.78
C LYS A 84 22.11 -10.75 -15.66
N GLU A 85 22.90 -11.67 -15.12
CA GLU A 85 23.36 -12.85 -15.85
C GLU A 85 22.16 -13.74 -16.24
N TYR A 86 21.31 -14.06 -15.28
CA TYR A 86 20.12 -14.86 -15.52
C TYR A 86 19.12 -14.19 -16.47
N TRP A 87 19.02 -12.85 -16.41
CA TRP A 87 18.20 -12.10 -17.35
C TRP A 87 18.69 -12.25 -18.80
N LYS A 88 20.01 -12.18 -19.05
CA LYS A 88 20.58 -12.39 -20.38
C LYS A 88 20.23 -13.78 -20.92
N ASP A 89 20.35 -14.80 -20.08
CA ASP A 89 19.98 -16.17 -20.44
C ASP A 89 18.49 -16.26 -20.74
N THR A 90 17.61 -15.70 -19.88
CA THR A 90 16.16 -15.64 -20.08
C THR A 90 15.80 -15.01 -21.43
N MET A 91 16.44 -13.89 -21.78
CA MET A 91 16.19 -13.17 -23.04
C MET A 91 16.72 -13.90 -24.30
N SER A 92 17.50 -14.97 -24.13
CA SER A 92 17.97 -15.79 -25.26
C SER A 92 16.91 -16.76 -25.79
N TYR A 93 15.85 -17.02 -25.02
CA TYR A 93 14.75 -17.91 -25.41
C TYR A 93 13.68 -17.19 -26.22
N LEU A 94 13.01 -17.93 -27.13
CA LEU A 94 11.89 -17.42 -27.95
C LEU A 94 10.54 -17.52 -27.22
N TRP A 95 10.52 -17.19 -25.95
CA TRP A 95 9.41 -17.40 -25.04
C TRP A 95 8.09 -16.73 -25.47
N HIS A 96 8.15 -15.65 -26.28
CA HIS A 96 6.96 -15.01 -26.85
C HIS A 96 6.15 -15.96 -27.77
N GLU A 97 6.81 -17.00 -28.32
CA GLU A 97 6.19 -17.98 -29.19
C GLU A 97 5.67 -19.22 -28.46
N TYR A 98 5.85 -19.30 -27.14
CA TYR A 98 5.40 -20.44 -26.35
C TYR A 98 3.89 -20.52 -26.31
N GLU A 99 3.35 -21.79 -26.35
CA GLU A 99 1.92 -22.07 -26.25
C GLU A 99 1.49 -22.29 -24.79
N ASP A 100 2.42 -22.63 -23.91
CA ASP A 100 2.21 -22.76 -22.47
C ASP A 100 2.17 -21.36 -21.84
N GLU A 101 0.98 -20.91 -21.50
CA GLU A 101 0.77 -19.55 -20.93
C GLU A 101 1.39 -19.39 -19.54
N ASP A 102 1.52 -20.46 -18.75
CA ASP A 102 2.17 -20.38 -17.45
C ASP A 102 3.67 -20.20 -17.59
N LEU A 103 4.29 -21.01 -18.46
CA LEU A 103 5.71 -20.87 -18.80
C LEU A 103 6.00 -19.49 -19.40
N LYS A 104 5.17 -19.04 -20.33
CA LYS A 104 5.29 -17.70 -20.93
C LYS A 104 5.21 -16.60 -19.89
N ARG A 105 4.30 -16.72 -18.90
CA ARG A 105 4.16 -15.80 -17.78
C ARG A 105 5.41 -15.77 -16.90
N MET A 106 6.05 -16.92 -16.63
CA MET A 106 7.33 -16.96 -15.89
C MET A 106 8.41 -16.14 -16.62
N PHE A 107 8.58 -16.41 -17.92
CA PHE A 107 9.55 -15.66 -18.73
C PHE A 107 9.24 -14.18 -18.77
N GLN A 108 7.99 -13.78 -18.94
CA GLN A 108 7.56 -12.38 -18.94
C GLN A 108 7.93 -11.67 -17.64
N LYS A 109 7.74 -12.32 -16.48
CA LYS A 109 8.10 -11.74 -15.19
C LYS A 109 9.63 -11.63 -15.02
N TYR A 110 10.41 -12.60 -15.48
CA TYR A 110 11.87 -12.54 -15.45
C TYR A 110 12.47 -11.62 -16.53
N ALA A 111 11.73 -11.24 -17.55
CA ALA A 111 12.19 -10.35 -18.61
C ALA A 111 12.37 -8.88 -18.13
N ILE A 112 11.83 -8.53 -16.95
CA ILE A 112 11.94 -7.19 -16.38
C ILE A 112 13.16 -7.13 -15.46
N LEU A 113 14.22 -6.44 -15.89
CA LEU A 113 15.47 -6.32 -15.13
C LEU A 113 15.45 -5.13 -14.13
N GLY A 114 14.45 -4.26 -14.23
CA GLY A 114 14.34 -3.10 -13.35
C GLY A 114 15.39 -2.02 -13.66
N THR A 115 15.79 -1.26 -12.64
CA THR A 115 16.79 -0.19 -12.78
C THR A 115 18.17 -0.71 -13.13
N SER A 116 18.44 -1.99 -12.89
CA SER A 116 19.67 -2.66 -13.32
C SER A 116 19.84 -2.73 -14.85
N ALA A 117 18.80 -2.45 -15.64
CA ALA A 117 18.90 -2.32 -17.09
C ALA A 117 19.72 -1.09 -17.54
N LEU A 118 19.86 -0.09 -16.68
CA LEU A 118 20.64 1.11 -16.98
C LEU A 118 22.13 0.78 -17.18
N PRO A 119 22.83 1.55 -18.05
CA PRO A 119 24.29 1.63 -18.03
C PRO A 119 24.81 1.94 -16.61
N GLU A 120 26.00 1.41 -16.29
CA GLU A 120 26.55 1.48 -14.93
C GLU A 120 26.61 2.90 -14.36
N ASP A 121 27.05 3.86 -15.16
CA ASP A 121 27.15 5.27 -14.77
C ASP A 121 25.79 5.93 -14.50
N LEU A 122 24.76 5.60 -15.28
CA LEU A 122 23.40 6.10 -15.05
C LEU A 122 22.74 5.42 -13.85
N ASN A 123 22.99 4.12 -13.65
CA ASN A 123 22.48 3.39 -12.50
C ASN A 123 23.10 3.92 -11.19
N GLU A 124 24.41 4.16 -11.18
CA GLU A 124 25.09 4.77 -10.03
C GLU A 124 24.51 6.15 -9.71
N ARG A 125 24.30 7.01 -10.72
CA ARG A 125 23.68 8.34 -10.53
C ARG A 125 22.25 8.24 -10.02
N LEU A 126 21.46 7.29 -10.50
CA LEU A 126 20.10 7.03 -10.02
C LEU A 126 20.10 6.65 -8.54
N ILE A 127 20.96 5.69 -8.16
CA ILE A 127 21.14 5.27 -6.77
C ILE A 127 21.56 6.45 -5.90
N MET A 128 22.52 7.26 -6.37
CA MET A 128 22.97 8.45 -5.64
C MET A 128 21.85 9.49 -5.47
N ALA A 129 21.05 9.74 -6.51
CA ALA A 129 19.93 10.68 -6.42
C ALA A 129 18.89 10.25 -5.36
N ILE A 130 18.53 8.96 -5.37
CA ILE A 130 17.60 8.38 -4.36
C ILE A 130 18.23 8.44 -2.96
N ASN A 131 19.48 8.00 -2.80
CA ASN A 131 20.16 8.02 -1.50
C ASN A 131 20.31 9.44 -0.94
N ASN A 132 20.54 10.45 -1.80
CA ASN A 132 20.61 11.85 -1.39
C ASN A 132 19.25 12.34 -0.87
N MET A 133 18.15 11.98 -1.52
CA MET A 133 16.80 12.32 -1.04
C MET A 133 16.48 11.62 0.28
N GLN A 134 16.77 10.33 0.40
CA GLN A 134 16.59 9.57 1.65
C GLN A 134 17.45 10.14 2.78
N THR A 135 18.69 10.49 2.51
CA THR A 135 19.60 11.10 3.50
C THR A 135 19.10 12.48 3.93
N THR A 136 18.62 13.30 2.97
CA THR A 136 17.99 14.58 3.26
C THR A 136 16.81 14.41 4.19
N TYR A 137 15.90 13.48 3.88
CA TYR A 137 14.74 13.16 4.70
C TYR A 137 15.14 12.70 6.12
N ALA A 138 16.07 11.75 6.21
CA ALA A 138 16.49 11.15 7.48
C ALA A 138 17.23 12.12 8.39
N LYS A 139 17.98 13.09 7.83
CA LYS A 139 18.74 14.08 8.58
C LYS A 139 17.99 15.39 8.78
N ALA A 140 16.85 15.57 8.14
CA ALA A 140 16.05 16.78 8.33
C ALA A 140 15.66 16.93 9.81
N ALA A 141 15.88 18.11 10.34
CA ALA A 141 15.51 18.48 11.71
C ALA A 141 14.96 19.90 11.70
N ILE A 142 14.10 20.19 12.65
CA ILE A 142 13.51 21.51 12.82
C ILE A 142 13.80 22.07 14.22
N CYS A 143 13.67 23.38 14.36
CA CYS A 143 13.77 24.02 15.68
C CYS A 143 12.41 23.98 16.39
N ASP A 144 12.46 23.80 17.70
CA ASP A 144 11.30 23.84 18.58
C ASP A 144 10.59 25.23 18.49
N TYR A 145 9.26 25.21 18.52
CA TYR A 145 8.45 26.43 18.43
C TYR A 145 8.67 27.35 19.63
N HIS A 146 8.79 26.81 20.84
CA HIS A 146 8.93 27.52 22.08
C HIS A 146 10.40 27.82 22.47
N ASP A 147 11.33 26.93 22.06
CA ASP A 147 12.78 27.07 22.31
C ASP A 147 13.57 27.01 21.00
N LYS A 148 13.83 28.19 20.42
CA LYS A 148 14.58 28.31 19.16
C LYS A 148 16.06 27.90 19.25
N THR A 149 16.57 27.54 20.43
CA THR A 149 17.93 26.99 20.61
C THR A 149 17.97 25.50 20.44
N LYS A 150 16.81 24.81 20.53
CA LYS A 150 16.66 23.39 20.33
C LYS A 150 16.25 23.13 18.87
N CYS A 151 17.21 22.75 18.01
CA CYS A 151 17.03 22.58 16.56
C CYS A 151 17.38 21.15 16.10
N ASP A 152 17.05 20.15 16.89
CA ASP A 152 17.32 18.73 16.69
C ASP A 152 16.06 17.87 16.69
N LEU A 153 14.89 18.46 16.38
CA LEU A 153 13.64 17.72 16.30
C LEU A 153 13.52 17.04 14.93
N HIS A 154 13.61 15.72 14.94
CA HIS A 154 13.39 14.88 13.76
C HIS A 154 11.91 14.54 13.57
N VAL A 155 11.57 14.04 12.37
CA VAL A 155 10.17 13.67 12.09
C VAL A 155 9.66 12.60 13.05
N GLU A 156 10.48 11.61 13.37
CA GLU A 156 10.21 10.55 14.34
C GLU A 156 11.27 10.57 15.46
N PRO A 157 10.86 10.66 16.74
CA PRO A 157 9.47 10.75 17.19
C PRO A 157 8.97 12.20 17.37
N GLU A 158 9.85 13.24 17.39
CA GLU A 158 9.56 14.55 17.98
C GLU A 158 8.46 15.30 17.21
N VAL A 159 8.59 15.43 15.87
CA VAL A 159 7.59 16.16 15.06
C VAL A 159 6.27 15.41 15.04
N THR A 160 6.30 14.07 14.93
CA THR A 160 5.10 13.23 15.00
C THR A 160 4.39 13.39 16.35
N ASP A 161 5.15 13.47 17.44
CA ASP A 161 4.62 13.74 18.78
C ASP A 161 3.98 15.13 18.91
N ILE A 162 4.54 16.16 18.28
CA ILE A 162 3.92 17.50 18.22
C ILE A 162 2.54 17.39 17.57
N PHE A 163 2.44 16.75 16.39
CA PHE A 163 1.14 16.58 15.70
C PHE A 163 0.15 15.72 16.47
N ALA A 164 0.61 14.73 17.23
CA ALA A 164 -0.25 13.90 18.05
C ALA A 164 -0.77 14.61 19.32
N LYS A 165 0.02 15.48 19.92
CA LYS A 165 -0.22 16.01 21.29
C LYS A 165 -0.60 17.48 21.31
N SER A 166 0.03 18.33 20.46
CA SER A 166 -0.23 19.77 20.46
C SER A 166 -1.64 20.09 19.95
N GLU A 167 -2.18 21.15 20.52
CA GLU A 167 -3.44 21.78 20.13
C GLU A 167 -3.26 23.27 19.81
N ASP A 168 -2.01 23.77 19.82
CA ASP A 168 -1.68 25.13 19.42
C ASP A 168 -1.54 25.20 17.88
N PRO A 169 -2.43 25.92 17.16
CA PRO A 169 -2.38 26.00 15.71
C PRO A 169 -1.11 26.67 15.17
N GLU A 170 -0.47 27.58 15.93
CA GLU A 170 0.75 28.23 15.50
C GLU A 170 1.99 27.34 15.68
N GLU A 171 2.04 26.50 16.73
CA GLU A 171 3.06 25.47 16.89
C GLU A 171 2.95 24.42 15.79
N LEU A 172 1.74 23.92 15.52
CA LEU A 172 1.48 22.96 14.44
C LEU A 172 1.86 23.52 13.07
N LYS A 173 1.53 24.81 12.82
CA LYS A 173 1.90 25.52 11.59
C LYS A 173 3.42 25.67 11.45
N HIS A 174 4.11 26.05 12.53
CA HIS A 174 5.57 26.15 12.56
C HIS A 174 6.22 24.81 12.23
N ALA A 175 5.84 23.74 12.94
CA ALA A 175 6.38 22.42 12.72
C ALA A 175 6.15 21.95 11.28
N TRP A 176 4.95 22.22 10.73
CA TRP A 176 4.60 21.88 9.36
C TRP A 176 5.50 22.59 8.34
N LEU A 177 5.62 23.92 8.45
CA LEU A 177 6.38 24.75 7.51
C LEU A 177 7.88 24.41 7.54
N GLU A 178 8.46 24.30 8.74
CA GLU A 178 9.89 24.01 8.89
C GLU A 178 10.23 22.60 8.41
N TRP A 179 9.37 21.60 8.68
CA TRP A 179 9.57 20.24 8.16
C TRP A 179 9.55 20.18 6.63
N HIS A 180 8.52 20.76 5.99
CA HIS A 180 8.40 20.75 4.53
C HIS A 180 9.56 21.53 3.86
N LYS A 181 10.06 22.57 4.52
CA LYS A 181 11.24 23.29 4.08
C LYS A 181 12.52 22.47 4.23
N ALA A 182 12.71 21.79 5.37
CA ALA A 182 13.93 21.04 5.65
C ALA A 182 14.06 19.76 4.82
N ALA A 183 12.98 19.00 4.66
CA ALA A 183 12.96 17.75 3.93
C ALA A 183 12.65 17.91 2.42
N GLY A 184 11.74 18.84 2.07
CA GLY A 184 11.24 19.01 0.70
C GLY A 184 12.19 19.76 -0.21
N ARG A 185 12.46 21.03 0.09
CA ARG A 185 13.24 21.93 -0.80
C ARG A 185 14.57 21.34 -1.30
N PRO A 186 15.44 20.77 -0.43
CA PRO A 186 16.74 20.25 -0.89
C PRO A 186 16.62 19.03 -1.81
N SER A 187 15.47 18.34 -1.81
CA SER A 187 15.24 17.11 -2.59
C SER A 187 14.85 17.40 -4.04
N LYS A 188 14.35 18.61 -4.37
CA LYS A 188 13.79 18.95 -5.70
C LYS A 188 14.72 18.61 -6.87
N ARG A 189 15.99 18.97 -6.77
CA ARG A 189 16.98 18.71 -7.82
C ARG A 189 17.21 17.20 -8.00
N ASN A 190 17.46 16.48 -6.91
CA ASN A 190 17.69 15.03 -6.97
C ASN A 190 16.44 14.29 -7.48
N PHE A 191 15.24 14.77 -7.16
CA PHE A 191 14.00 14.21 -7.67
C PHE A 191 13.88 14.39 -9.20
N THR A 192 14.26 15.55 -9.74
CA THR A 192 14.28 15.77 -11.20
C THR A 192 15.27 14.81 -11.90
N GLU A 193 16.47 14.69 -11.38
CA GLU A 193 17.48 13.76 -11.92
C GLU A 193 17.01 12.29 -11.82
N TYR A 194 16.38 11.93 -10.70
CA TYR A 194 15.77 10.63 -10.49
C TYR A 194 14.69 10.30 -11.54
N VAL A 195 13.78 11.25 -11.82
CA VAL A 195 12.70 11.06 -12.80
C VAL A 195 13.27 10.77 -14.19
N GLU A 196 14.26 11.53 -14.62
CA GLU A 196 14.91 11.34 -15.93
C GLU A 196 15.54 9.95 -16.07
N MET A 197 16.36 9.55 -15.09
CA MET A 197 17.07 8.27 -15.13
C MET A 197 16.13 7.08 -14.95
N ASN A 198 15.09 7.21 -14.09
CA ASN A 198 14.15 6.13 -13.87
C ASN A 198 13.22 5.92 -15.09
N ASN A 199 12.85 6.98 -15.81
CA ASN A 199 12.17 6.88 -17.10
C ASN A 199 13.05 6.20 -18.17
N GLU A 200 14.34 6.44 -18.15
CA GLU A 200 15.26 5.72 -19.05
C GLU A 200 15.32 4.22 -18.71
N ALA A 201 15.37 3.87 -17.41
CA ALA A 201 15.25 2.48 -16.96
C ALA A 201 13.93 1.85 -17.44
N ALA A 202 12.82 2.56 -17.33
CA ALA A 202 11.51 2.07 -17.80
C ALA A 202 11.54 1.74 -19.30
N LYS A 203 12.11 2.63 -20.14
CA LYS A 203 12.23 2.38 -21.59
C LYS A 203 13.09 1.16 -21.91
N LEU A 204 14.19 0.96 -21.18
CA LEU A 204 15.05 -0.22 -21.35
C LEU A 204 14.33 -1.52 -20.95
N ASN A 205 13.31 -1.45 -20.11
CA ASN A 205 12.42 -2.56 -19.77
C ASN A 205 11.15 -2.64 -20.65
N GLY A 206 11.06 -1.82 -21.71
CA GLY A 206 9.98 -1.87 -22.70
C GLY A 206 8.74 -1.04 -22.36
N TYR A 207 8.83 -0.16 -21.38
CA TYR A 207 7.73 0.75 -20.99
C TYR A 207 8.00 2.18 -21.50
N GLU A 208 6.93 2.95 -21.70
CA GLU A 208 7.05 4.35 -22.14
C GLU A 208 7.65 5.23 -21.04
N THR A 209 7.13 5.10 -19.82
CA THR A 209 7.61 5.78 -18.61
C THR A 209 7.52 4.86 -17.38
N VAL A 210 8.00 5.34 -16.24
CA VAL A 210 7.84 4.65 -14.95
C VAL A 210 6.38 4.48 -14.56
N ALA A 211 5.49 5.37 -14.99
CA ALA A 211 4.05 5.25 -14.73
C ALA A 211 3.50 3.94 -15.33
N GLU A 212 3.78 3.69 -16.62
CA GLU A 212 3.32 2.47 -17.30
C GLU A 212 3.99 1.22 -16.70
N TRP A 213 5.26 1.33 -16.28
CA TRP A 213 5.94 0.23 -15.61
C TRP A 213 5.26 -0.13 -14.29
N TRP A 214 5.02 0.83 -13.39
CA TRP A 214 4.35 0.57 -12.11
C TRP A 214 2.91 0.08 -12.29
N LEU A 215 2.17 0.69 -13.24
CA LEU A 215 0.80 0.26 -13.54
C LEU A 215 0.73 -1.16 -14.13
N SER A 216 1.80 -1.63 -14.80
CA SER A 216 1.84 -2.98 -15.37
C SER A 216 1.76 -4.09 -14.32
N GLU A 217 2.16 -3.81 -13.07
CA GLU A 217 2.05 -4.77 -11.96
C GLU A 217 0.58 -5.10 -11.61
N TYR A 218 -0.36 -4.24 -12.01
CA TYR A 218 -1.79 -4.47 -11.84
C TYR A 218 -2.43 -5.24 -13.01
N GLU A 219 -1.67 -5.62 -14.02
CA GLU A 219 -2.08 -6.49 -15.13
C GLU A 219 -3.47 -6.18 -15.71
N SER A 220 -3.77 -4.90 -15.90
CA SER A 220 -5.06 -4.41 -16.43
C SER A 220 -4.85 -3.24 -17.39
N ILE A 221 -5.49 -3.29 -18.56
CA ILE A 221 -5.33 -2.25 -19.60
C ILE A 221 -5.91 -0.91 -19.14
N ASN A 222 -6.99 -0.92 -18.35
CA ASN A 222 -7.74 0.26 -17.91
C ASN A 222 -7.69 0.44 -16.37
N ILE A 223 -6.53 0.19 -15.78
CA ILE A 223 -6.41 0.17 -14.32
C ILE A 223 -6.61 1.57 -13.70
N GLU A 224 -6.18 2.65 -14.36
CA GLU A 224 -6.38 4.01 -13.86
C GLU A 224 -7.86 4.40 -13.82
N GLU A 225 -8.65 3.96 -14.82
CA GLU A 225 -10.10 4.14 -14.81
C GLU A 225 -10.76 3.37 -13.67
N GLN A 226 -10.27 2.17 -13.36
CA GLN A 226 -10.76 1.39 -12.21
C GLN A 226 -10.44 2.10 -10.89
N PHE A 227 -9.22 2.62 -10.72
CA PHE A 227 -8.85 3.41 -9.54
C PHE A 227 -9.74 4.64 -9.37
N THR A 228 -9.98 5.36 -10.47
CA THR A 228 -10.88 6.51 -10.48
C THR A 228 -12.31 6.14 -10.11
N ALA A 229 -12.82 5.04 -10.64
CA ALA A 229 -14.18 4.56 -10.36
C ALA A 229 -14.37 4.17 -8.88
N LEU A 230 -13.36 3.57 -8.25
CA LEU A 230 -13.36 3.28 -6.83
C LEU A 230 -13.42 4.56 -5.98
N TRP A 231 -12.62 5.57 -6.33
CA TRP A 231 -12.64 6.86 -5.62
C TRP A 231 -13.99 7.56 -5.74
N ILE A 232 -14.57 7.59 -6.94
CA ILE A 232 -15.89 8.23 -7.18
C ILE A 232 -16.97 7.61 -6.28
N GLN A 233 -16.95 6.30 -6.07
CA GLN A 233 -17.91 5.61 -5.21
C GLN A 233 -17.72 5.99 -3.72
N ILE A 234 -16.48 6.13 -3.26
CA ILE A 234 -16.15 6.36 -1.83
C ILE A 234 -16.23 7.86 -1.47
N LYS A 235 -16.01 8.75 -2.43
CA LYS A 235 -15.96 10.20 -2.24
C LYS A 235 -17.13 10.77 -1.42
N PRO A 236 -18.41 10.36 -1.61
CA PRO A 236 -19.51 10.86 -0.79
C PRO A 236 -19.34 10.61 0.71
N LEU A 237 -18.84 9.44 1.10
CA LEU A 237 -18.53 9.13 2.51
C LEU A 237 -17.39 10.03 3.01
N TYR A 238 -16.32 10.17 2.25
CA TYR A 238 -15.21 11.05 2.58
C TYR A 238 -15.66 12.50 2.79
N GLN A 239 -16.51 13.03 1.90
CA GLN A 239 -17.01 14.40 2.00
C GLN A 239 -17.87 14.65 3.26
N GLN A 240 -18.61 13.65 3.71
CA GLN A 240 -19.37 13.75 4.97
C GLN A 240 -18.42 13.80 6.18
N ILE A 241 -17.37 12.97 6.21
CA ILE A 241 -16.33 13.00 7.25
C ILE A 241 -15.61 14.37 7.23
N HIS A 242 -15.22 14.83 6.05
CA HIS A 242 -14.53 16.11 5.85
C HIS A 242 -15.36 17.28 6.39
N ALA A 243 -16.64 17.37 6.04
CA ALA A 243 -17.55 18.44 6.51
C ALA A 243 -17.70 18.42 8.02
N TYR A 244 -17.89 17.24 8.62
CA TYR A 244 -17.99 17.05 10.06
C TYR A 244 -16.70 17.48 10.78
N VAL A 245 -15.54 16.98 10.35
CA VAL A 245 -14.24 17.32 10.94
C VAL A 245 -13.91 18.81 10.78
N ARG A 246 -14.20 19.39 9.60
CA ARG A 246 -14.04 20.84 9.38
C ARG A 246 -14.83 21.68 10.36
N ARG A 247 -16.08 21.30 10.68
CA ARG A 247 -16.90 21.95 11.71
C ARG A 247 -16.24 21.84 13.07
N GLN A 248 -15.85 20.66 13.51
CA GLN A 248 -15.21 20.45 14.81
C GLN A 248 -13.92 21.25 14.95
N LEU A 249 -13.11 21.33 13.90
CA LEU A 249 -11.89 22.15 13.86
C LEU A 249 -12.24 23.65 13.91
N ARG A 250 -13.29 24.10 13.21
CA ARG A 250 -13.77 25.48 13.23
C ARG A 250 -14.29 25.86 14.64
N ASP A 251 -15.04 24.98 15.27
CA ASP A 251 -15.53 25.19 16.64
C ASP A 251 -14.36 25.29 17.65
N LYS A 252 -13.29 24.54 17.42
CA LYS A 252 -12.09 24.56 18.26
C LYS A 252 -11.18 25.77 18.01
N TYR A 253 -10.86 26.09 16.75
CA TYR A 253 -9.85 27.07 16.38
C TYR A 253 -10.42 28.41 15.88
N GLY A 254 -11.72 28.47 15.62
CA GLY A 254 -12.45 29.63 15.14
C GLY A 254 -12.47 29.79 13.62
N GLU A 255 -13.43 30.58 13.14
CA GLU A 255 -13.69 30.81 11.70
C GLU A 255 -12.55 31.54 10.97
N ASN A 256 -11.70 32.26 11.70
CA ASN A 256 -10.51 32.92 11.14
C ASN A 256 -9.42 31.91 10.74
N VAL A 257 -9.42 30.73 11.34
CA VAL A 257 -8.42 29.67 11.12
C VAL A 257 -8.99 28.60 10.17
N VAL A 258 -10.25 28.21 10.36
CA VAL A 258 -10.91 27.16 9.58
C VAL A 258 -12.16 27.73 8.91
N SER A 259 -12.15 27.80 7.58
CA SER A 259 -13.28 28.27 6.79
C SER A 259 -14.50 27.35 6.93
N ALA A 260 -15.71 27.92 6.95
CA ALA A 260 -16.94 27.13 6.93
C ALA A 260 -17.16 26.37 5.62
N ARG A 261 -16.57 26.82 4.51
CA ARG A 261 -16.82 26.29 3.16
C ARG A 261 -15.54 25.95 2.38
N GLY A 262 -14.38 26.38 2.86
CA GLY A 262 -13.09 26.13 2.20
C GLY A 262 -12.48 24.79 2.55
N PRO A 263 -11.29 24.50 2.01
CA PRO A 263 -10.47 23.37 2.43
C PRO A 263 -10.06 23.46 3.90
N ILE A 264 -9.63 22.34 4.47
CA ILE A 264 -9.09 22.31 5.83
C ILE A 264 -7.58 22.62 5.79
N PRO A 265 -7.03 23.51 6.65
CA PRO A 265 -5.59 23.72 6.74
C PRO A 265 -4.86 22.45 7.17
N ALA A 266 -3.88 22.01 6.37
CA ALA A 266 -3.23 20.72 6.49
C ALA A 266 -2.61 20.45 7.87
N HIS A 267 -2.05 21.46 8.51
CA HIS A 267 -1.38 21.34 9.81
C HIS A 267 -2.32 21.02 10.99
N LEU A 268 -3.65 21.17 10.82
CA LEU A 268 -4.63 20.95 11.90
C LEU A 268 -5.15 19.49 11.97
N LEU A 269 -4.71 18.62 11.09
CA LEU A 269 -5.27 17.28 10.94
C LEU A 269 -4.53 16.18 11.72
N GLY A 270 -3.70 16.57 12.69
CA GLY A 270 -3.06 15.64 13.62
C GLY A 270 -1.99 14.73 13.02
N ASN A 271 -1.56 14.99 11.80
CA ASN A 271 -0.51 14.26 11.09
C ASN A 271 0.24 15.20 10.14
N ILE A 272 1.57 15.15 10.12
CA ILE A 272 2.41 16.09 9.36
C ILE A 272 2.10 16.06 7.85
N TRP A 273 1.68 14.92 7.30
CA TRP A 273 1.29 14.76 5.90
C TRP A 273 -0.23 14.89 5.69
N SER A 274 -1.02 15.00 6.76
CA SER A 274 -2.49 14.96 6.74
C SER A 274 -3.05 13.71 6.04
N GLN A 275 -2.30 12.61 6.10
CA GLN A 275 -2.68 11.34 5.46
C GLN A 275 -3.71 10.56 6.29
N THR A 276 -3.66 10.67 7.60
CA THR A 276 -4.64 10.17 8.56
C THR A 276 -4.99 11.27 9.54
N TRP A 277 -6.20 11.20 10.15
CA TRP A 277 -6.67 12.24 11.06
C TRP A 277 -6.96 11.70 12.46
N SER A 278 -6.45 10.51 12.78
CA SER A 278 -6.73 9.79 14.04
C SER A 278 -6.42 10.62 15.29
N ASN A 279 -5.37 11.46 15.26
CA ASN A 279 -5.01 12.30 16.39
C ASN A 279 -5.98 13.47 16.65
N THR A 280 -6.93 13.73 15.74
CA THR A 280 -8.02 14.69 15.96
C THR A 280 -9.20 14.07 16.72
N GLU A 281 -9.27 12.75 16.85
CA GLU A 281 -10.36 12.01 17.47
C GLU A 281 -10.68 12.50 18.87
N LYS A 282 -9.65 12.88 19.64
CA LYS A 282 -9.79 13.41 21.01
C LYS A 282 -10.75 14.62 21.16
N PHE A 283 -10.96 15.40 20.08
CA PHE A 283 -11.89 16.53 20.05
C PHE A 283 -12.93 16.48 18.92
N THR A 284 -12.88 15.45 18.08
CA THR A 284 -13.87 15.25 17.00
C THR A 284 -14.80 14.06 17.24
N ARG A 285 -14.59 13.30 18.31
CA ARG A 285 -15.40 12.12 18.68
C ARG A 285 -16.91 12.45 18.69
N PRO A 286 -17.76 11.69 17.97
CA PRO A 286 -19.19 11.95 17.89
C PRO A 286 -19.91 11.97 19.25
N PHE A 287 -19.58 11.02 20.12
CA PHE A 287 -20.17 10.84 21.44
C PHE A 287 -19.07 10.81 22.51
N PRO A 288 -18.62 11.99 22.99
CA PRO A 288 -17.46 12.08 23.89
C PRO A 288 -17.69 11.43 25.26
N ASP A 289 -18.95 11.33 25.71
CA ASP A 289 -19.30 10.71 26.99
C ASP A 289 -19.30 9.16 26.97
N LYS A 290 -19.13 8.55 25.79
CA LYS A 290 -19.05 7.09 25.65
C LYS A 290 -17.62 6.61 25.80
N PRO A 291 -17.38 5.46 26.47
CA PRO A 291 -16.03 4.93 26.62
C PRO A 291 -15.41 4.56 25.27
N ASP A 292 -14.08 4.67 25.19
CA ASP A 292 -13.33 4.08 24.09
C ASP A 292 -13.20 2.56 24.26
N ILE A 293 -13.24 1.84 23.15
CA ILE A 293 -12.99 0.39 23.14
C ILE A 293 -11.47 0.21 22.95
N ASP A 294 -10.75 0.21 24.07
CA ASP A 294 -9.31 -0.09 24.13
C ASP A 294 -9.12 -1.18 25.18
N VAL A 295 -8.60 -2.33 24.76
CA VAL A 295 -8.40 -3.49 25.63
C VAL A 295 -7.03 -3.55 26.30
N THR A 296 -6.19 -2.51 26.18
CA THR A 296 -4.83 -2.46 26.74
C THR A 296 -4.83 -2.81 28.23
N SER A 297 -5.74 -2.22 29.02
CA SER A 297 -5.82 -2.50 30.46
C SER A 297 -6.18 -3.95 30.75
N ALA A 298 -7.05 -4.57 29.97
CA ALA A 298 -7.42 -5.97 30.11
C ALA A 298 -6.28 -6.91 29.74
N LEU A 299 -5.53 -6.60 28.66
CA LEU A 299 -4.34 -7.35 28.26
C LEU A 299 -3.28 -7.35 29.37
N ILE A 300 -3.00 -6.20 29.97
CA ILE A 300 -2.05 -6.05 31.08
C ILE A 300 -2.55 -6.83 32.32
N ALA A 301 -3.82 -6.66 32.68
CA ALA A 301 -4.41 -7.33 33.87
C ALA A 301 -4.40 -8.86 33.74
N GLN A 302 -4.52 -9.38 32.52
CA GLN A 302 -4.46 -10.81 32.23
C GLN A 302 -3.03 -11.31 31.96
N ASN A 303 -2.00 -10.50 32.21
CA ASN A 303 -0.58 -10.83 32.03
C ASN A 303 -0.23 -11.32 30.61
N TYR A 304 -0.81 -10.68 29.58
CA TYR A 304 -0.38 -10.97 28.22
C TYR A 304 1.08 -10.55 28.03
N THR A 305 1.81 -11.33 27.25
CA THR A 305 3.18 -11.05 26.79
C THR A 305 3.22 -10.94 25.28
N ALA A 306 4.32 -10.47 24.72
CA ALA A 306 4.51 -10.48 23.26
C ALA A 306 4.28 -11.88 22.69
N LEU A 307 4.89 -12.91 23.27
CA LEU A 307 4.69 -14.30 22.83
C LEU A 307 3.21 -14.72 22.89
N THR A 308 2.46 -14.26 23.89
CA THR A 308 1.02 -14.54 23.99
C THR A 308 0.26 -13.95 22.80
N PHE A 309 0.61 -12.74 22.32
CA PHE A 309 -0.01 -12.13 21.13
C PHE A 309 0.17 -13.02 19.90
N PHE A 310 1.39 -13.48 19.64
CA PHE A 310 1.67 -14.35 18.49
C PHE A 310 0.99 -15.72 18.61
N LYS A 311 0.91 -16.29 19.82
CA LYS A 311 0.18 -17.55 20.05
C LYS A 311 -1.32 -17.39 19.83
N LYS A 312 -1.91 -16.24 20.20
CA LYS A 312 -3.31 -15.93 19.95
C LYS A 312 -3.61 -15.71 18.46
N ALA A 313 -2.71 -15.05 17.74
CA ALA A 313 -2.82 -14.91 16.30
C ALA A 313 -2.69 -16.28 15.59
N GLU A 314 -1.77 -17.15 16.00
CA GLU A 314 -1.71 -18.52 15.48
C GLU A 314 -3.01 -19.30 15.76
N GLU A 315 -3.57 -19.17 16.97
CA GLU A 315 -4.86 -19.79 17.32
C GLU A 315 -5.98 -19.30 16.39
N PHE A 316 -6.00 -17.99 16.06
CA PHE A 316 -6.95 -17.43 15.12
C PHE A 316 -6.85 -18.12 13.75
N PHE A 317 -5.67 -18.20 13.15
CA PHE A 317 -5.48 -18.85 11.83
C PHE A 317 -5.81 -20.34 11.87
N LYS A 318 -5.39 -21.06 12.92
CA LYS A 318 -5.74 -22.49 13.09
C LYS A 318 -7.24 -22.70 13.26
N SER A 319 -7.95 -21.75 13.87
CA SER A 319 -9.40 -21.80 14.00
C SER A 319 -10.14 -21.70 12.66
N LEU A 320 -9.51 -21.09 11.66
CA LEU A 320 -9.94 -21.03 10.27
C LEU A 320 -9.55 -22.29 9.46
N ASN A 321 -8.89 -23.27 10.08
CA ASN A 321 -8.28 -24.43 9.40
C ASN A 321 -7.15 -24.04 8.43
N LEU A 322 -6.45 -22.92 8.72
CA LEU A 322 -5.24 -22.51 8.02
C LEU A 322 -3.98 -23.06 8.71
N MET A 323 -2.79 -22.83 8.13
CA MET A 323 -1.55 -23.40 8.60
C MET A 323 -1.12 -22.83 9.95
N GLY A 324 -0.62 -23.68 10.86
CA GLY A 324 0.13 -23.23 12.03
C GLY A 324 1.53 -22.76 11.65
N MET A 325 2.17 -22.02 12.55
CA MET A 325 3.53 -21.52 12.33
C MET A 325 4.55 -22.65 12.43
N PRO A 326 5.55 -22.72 11.51
CA PRO A 326 6.62 -23.72 11.59
C PRO A 326 7.52 -23.48 12.80
N ASP A 327 8.27 -24.51 13.23
CA ASP A 327 9.16 -24.42 14.39
C ASP A 327 10.20 -23.31 14.24
N LEU A 328 10.78 -23.15 13.03
CA LEU A 328 11.75 -22.08 12.73
C LEU A 328 11.19 -20.67 12.94
N PHE A 329 9.89 -20.47 12.74
CA PHE A 329 9.23 -19.20 13.03
C PHE A 329 9.38 -18.81 14.51
N TRP A 330 9.13 -19.76 15.41
CA TRP A 330 9.22 -19.55 16.85
C TRP A 330 10.66 -19.40 17.35
N GLU A 331 11.60 -20.08 16.71
CA GLU A 331 13.02 -20.06 17.07
C GLU A 331 13.74 -18.79 16.60
N ARG A 332 13.34 -18.22 15.42
CA ARG A 332 14.12 -17.19 14.71
C ARG A 332 13.48 -15.82 14.65
N SER A 333 12.19 -15.72 14.93
CA SER A 333 11.49 -14.43 14.98
C SER A 333 11.94 -13.60 16.19
N ILE A 334 11.83 -12.28 16.07
CA ILE A 334 12.09 -11.33 17.15
C ILE A 334 10.77 -10.68 17.53
N PHE A 335 10.23 -11.06 18.67
CA PHE A 335 8.93 -10.60 19.19
C PHE A 335 9.03 -9.42 20.13
N GLU A 336 10.21 -9.18 20.71
CA GLU A 336 10.53 -8.08 21.62
C GLU A 336 11.92 -7.55 21.30
N LYS A 337 12.17 -6.27 21.59
CA LYS A 337 13.52 -5.73 21.43
C LYS A 337 14.48 -6.44 22.40
N PRO A 338 15.60 -7.03 21.92
CA PRO A 338 16.60 -7.65 22.80
C PRO A 338 17.21 -6.65 23.79
N ASP A 339 17.47 -7.11 25.03
CA ASP A 339 18.05 -6.29 26.11
C ASP A 339 19.59 -6.15 26.03
N ASP A 340 20.22 -6.61 24.95
CA ASP A 340 21.67 -6.61 24.76
C ASP A 340 22.25 -5.26 24.26
N GLY A 341 21.41 -4.26 24.13
CA GLY A 341 21.80 -2.90 23.72
C GLY A 341 22.07 -2.71 22.24
N ARG A 342 21.76 -3.73 21.41
CA ARG A 342 21.87 -3.58 19.95
C ARG A 342 20.89 -2.56 19.40
N ASP A 343 21.31 -1.84 18.35
CA ASP A 343 20.40 -1.06 17.52
C ASP A 343 19.73 -1.97 16.49
N MET A 344 18.42 -1.82 16.33
CA MET A 344 17.62 -2.56 15.36
C MET A 344 16.43 -1.74 14.87
N VAL A 345 15.88 -2.12 13.72
CA VAL A 345 14.62 -1.56 13.24
C VAL A 345 13.47 -2.19 14.04
N CYS A 346 12.72 -1.38 14.77
CA CYS A 346 11.61 -1.83 15.62
C CYS A 346 10.25 -1.87 14.92
N HIS A 347 10.11 -1.29 13.73
CA HIS A 347 8.88 -1.37 12.94
C HIS A 347 8.52 -2.83 12.67
N ALA A 348 7.26 -3.21 12.92
CA ALA A 348 6.80 -4.57 12.68
C ALA A 348 6.96 -4.95 11.20
N SER A 349 7.37 -6.18 10.92
CA SER A 349 7.55 -6.69 9.56
C SER A 349 7.59 -8.21 9.51
N ALA A 350 7.00 -8.78 8.46
CA ALA A 350 7.03 -10.20 8.15
C ALA A 350 8.00 -10.49 7.00
N TRP A 351 8.67 -11.65 7.05
CA TRP A 351 9.78 -12.00 6.17
C TRP A 351 9.63 -13.42 5.62
N ASP A 352 9.71 -13.56 4.29
CA ASP A 352 9.90 -14.83 3.57
C ASP A 352 11.39 -14.97 3.23
N PHE A 353 12.05 -16.03 3.69
CA PHE A 353 13.44 -16.31 3.36
C PHE A 353 13.61 -17.10 2.06
N PHE A 354 12.53 -17.34 1.32
CA PHE A 354 12.50 -17.97 0.00
C PHE A 354 13.08 -19.39 -0.07
N ASP A 355 13.32 -20.05 1.06
CA ASP A 355 13.75 -21.47 1.13
C ASP A 355 12.58 -22.44 1.31
N GLY A 356 11.36 -21.93 1.53
CA GLY A 356 10.13 -22.70 1.73
C GLY A 356 9.93 -23.20 3.16
N GLU A 357 10.82 -22.87 4.08
CA GLU A 357 10.83 -23.35 5.49
C GLU A 357 10.96 -22.22 6.50
N ASP A 358 11.76 -21.19 6.22
CA ASP A 358 12.08 -20.10 7.13
C ASP A 358 11.24 -18.87 6.83
N PHE A 359 10.34 -18.56 7.77
CA PHE A 359 9.48 -17.38 7.77
C PHE A 359 9.60 -16.73 9.15
N ARG A 360 9.73 -15.40 9.21
CA ARG A 360 9.97 -14.69 10.47
C ARG A 360 9.16 -13.42 10.59
N ILE A 361 8.94 -13.00 11.83
CA ILE A 361 8.50 -11.65 12.17
C ILE A 361 9.57 -10.97 13.00
N ARG A 362 9.72 -9.67 12.78
CA ARG A 362 10.45 -8.76 13.66
C ARG A 362 9.48 -7.69 14.14
N GLN A 363 9.32 -7.58 15.46
CA GLN A 363 8.42 -6.61 16.10
C GLN A 363 8.92 -6.30 17.51
N CYS A 364 9.07 -5.00 17.85
CA CYS A 364 9.31 -4.57 19.22
C CYS A 364 7.96 -4.39 19.92
N THR A 365 7.36 -5.50 20.36
CA THR A 365 5.99 -5.52 20.86
C THR A 365 5.85 -4.81 22.20
N SER A 366 4.89 -3.90 22.30
CA SER A 366 4.36 -3.38 23.58
C SER A 366 2.97 -3.98 23.83
N ILE A 367 2.62 -4.16 25.11
CA ILE A 367 1.33 -4.77 25.48
C ILE A 367 0.23 -3.71 25.39
N THR A 368 -0.31 -3.52 24.19
CA THR A 368 -1.38 -2.58 23.86
C THR A 368 -2.38 -3.18 22.89
N ASP A 369 -3.58 -2.62 22.84
CA ASP A 369 -4.63 -2.94 21.84
C ASP A 369 -4.10 -2.80 20.40
N ALA A 370 -3.34 -1.74 20.14
CA ALA A 370 -2.75 -1.51 18.82
C ALA A 370 -1.78 -2.63 18.41
N PHE A 371 -0.83 -3.01 19.28
CA PHE A 371 0.10 -4.11 18.97
C PHE A 371 -0.58 -5.49 18.91
N PHE A 372 -1.67 -5.70 19.64
CA PHE A 372 -2.46 -6.92 19.48
C PHE A 372 -3.00 -7.05 18.05
N LYS A 373 -3.55 -5.96 17.49
CA LYS A 373 -4.04 -5.90 16.11
C LYS A 373 -2.90 -6.00 15.09
N THR A 374 -1.80 -5.26 15.29
CA THR A 374 -0.61 -5.31 14.44
C THR A 374 -0.04 -6.74 14.36
N THR A 375 0.04 -7.47 15.49
CA THR A 375 0.52 -8.85 15.49
C THR A 375 -0.33 -9.77 14.60
N HIS A 376 -1.66 -9.60 14.61
CA HIS A 376 -2.55 -10.38 13.74
C HIS A 376 -2.39 -9.99 12.26
N HIS A 377 -2.15 -8.71 11.96
CA HIS A 377 -1.83 -8.22 10.62
C HIS A 377 -0.54 -8.85 10.09
N GLU A 378 0.57 -8.76 10.84
CA GLU A 378 1.87 -9.33 10.44
C GLU A 378 1.80 -10.86 10.26
N MET A 379 1.06 -11.54 11.15
CA MET A 379 0.82 -12.97 11.01
C MET A 379 -0.03 -13.31 9.77
N GLY A 380 -0.83 -12.38 9.27
CA GLY A 380 -1.53 -12.48 7.98
C GLY A 380 -0.55 -12.57 6.81
N HIS A 381 0.53 -11.78 6.84
CA HIS A 381 1.61 -11.88 5.85
C HIS A 381 2.30 -13.24 5.90
N ILE A 382 2.63 -13.75 7.10
CA ILE A 382 3.21 -15.09 7.26
C ILE A 382 2.26 -16.15 6.72
N GLN A 383 0.97 -16.03 6.97
CA GLN A 383 -0.02 -16.98 6.46
C GLN A 383 -0.05 -16.99 4.92
N TYR A 384 0.10 -15.82 4.27
CA TYR A 384 0.20 -15.74 2.81
C TYR A 384 1.47 -16.44 2.32
N TYR A 385 2.62 -16.19 2.93
CA TYR A 385 3.88 -16.87 2.61
C TYR A 385 3.76 -18.39 2.71
N LEU A 386 3.20 -18.89 3.80
CA LEU A 386 2.99 -20.33 4.03
C LEU A 386 2.08 -20.96 2.97
N GLN A 387 1.04 -20.25 2.54
CA GLN A 387 0.08 -20.79 1.57
C GLN A 387 0.67 -20.88 0.16
N TYR A 388 1.51 -19.93 -0.27
CA TYR A 388 2.12 -19.97 -1.60
C TYR A 388 3.55 -20.52 -1.64
N LYS A 389 4.12 -21.02 -0.55
CA LYS A 389 5.51 -21.47 -0.47
C LYS A 389 5.92 -22.54 -1.49
N ASP A 390 4.96 -23.31 -1.98
CA ASP A 390 5.18 -24.36 -2.96
C ASP A 390 5.08 -23.86 -4.43
N GLN A 391 4.77 -22.58 -4.65
CA GLN A 391 4.84 -21.95 -5.96
C GLN A 391 6.30 -21.73 -6.38
N PRO A 392 6.61 -21.68 -7.69
CA PRO A 392 7.88 -21.16 -8.17
C PRO A 392 8.20 -19.80 -7.53
N VAL A 393 9.48 -19.57 -7.25
CA VAL A 393 9.92 -18.38 -6.49
C VAL A 393 9.49 -17.04 -7.11
N ILE A 394 9.32 -17.02 -8.43
CA ILE A 394 8.84 -15.84 -9.17
C ILE A 394 7.36 -15.52 -8.86
N TYR A 395 6.60 -16.50 -8.41
CA TYR A 395 5.18 -16.39 -8.07
C TYR A 395 4.91 -16.21 -6.56
N ARG A 396 5.96 -16.29 -5.71
CA ARG A 396 5.85 -16.09 -4.26
C ARG A 396 5.72 -14.62 -3.93
N ALA A 397 4.59 -14.05 -4.29
CA ALA A 397 4.20 -12.66 -4.04
C ALA A 397 2.67 -12.56 -3.95
N GLY A 398 2.15 -11.44 -3.49
CA GLY A 398 0.71 -11.15 -3.59
C GLY A 398 0.24 -11.11 -5.03
N ALA A 399 -1.03 -11.37 -5.27
CA ALA A 399 -1.60 -11.42 -6.62
C ALA A 399 -1.44 -10.09 -7.38
N ASN A 400 -1.52 -8.95 -6.66
CA ASN A 400 -1.06 -7.63 -7.10
C ASN A 400 -0.44 -6.89 -5.89
N PRO A 401 0.16 -5.69 -6.05
CA PRO A 401 0.84 -4.98 -4.97
C PRO A 401 -0.03 -4.72 -3.72
N GLY A 402 -1.36 -4.62 -3.85
CA GLY A 402 -2.27 -4.36 -2.72
C GLY A 402 -2.73 -5.60 -1.94
N PHE A 403 -2.56 -6.81 -2.47
CA PHE A 403 -3.14 -8.02 -1.85
C PHE A 403 -2.49 -8.39 -0.53
N HIS A 404 -1.16 -8.24 -0.41
CA HIS A 404 -0.46 -8.62 0.81
C HIS A 404 -0.94 -7.81 2.02
N GLU A 405 -1.00 -6.49 1.86
CA GLU A 405 -1.52 -5.59 2.89
C GLU A 405 -3.00 -5.85 3.20
N ALA A 406 -3.80 -6.10 2.16
CA ALA A 406 -5.22 -6.39 2.34
C ALA A 406 -5.47 -7.67 3.15
N VAL A 407 -4.61 -8.68 3.02
CA VAL A 407 -4.70 -9.93 3.80
C VAL A 407 -4.38 -9.70 5.27
N GLY A 408 -3.32 -8.96 5.59
CA GLY A 408 -3.03 -8.56 6.97
C GLY A 408 -4.18 -7.75 7.59
N ASP A 409 -4.64 -6.77 6.85
CA ASP A 409 -5.72 -5.86 7.29
C ASP A 409 -7.08 -6.56 7.46
N VAL A 410 -7.46 -7.51 6.62
CA VAL A 410 -8.75 -8.22 6.76
C VAL A 410 -8.82 -9.04 8.04
N ILE A 411 -7.69 -9.58 8.49
CA ILE A 411 -7.61 -10.25 9.79
C ILE A 411 -7.75 -9.24 10.93
N ALA A 412 -7.06 -8.10 10.81
CA ALA A 412 -7.16 -7.00 11.77
C ALA A 412 -8.60 -6.47 11.91
N LEU A 413 -9.41 -6.43 10.83
CA LEU A 413 -10.83 -6.07 10.90
C LEU A 413 -11.62 -7.01 11.81
N SER A 414 -11.45 -8.32 11.68
CA SER A 414 -12.12 -9.31 12.52
C SER A 414 -11.75 -9.18 13.99
N VAL A 415 -10.46 -9.14 14.30
CA VAL A 415 -9.98 -9.09 15.70
C VAL A 415 -10.22 -7.74 16.37
N SER A 416 -10.52 -6.69 15.60
CA SER A 416 -10.87 -5.36 16.14
C SER A 416 -12.32 -5.23 16.60
N THR A 417 -13.16 -6.22 16.34
CA THR A 417 -14.60 -6.15 16.69
C THR A 417 -14.81 -6.29 18.19
N PRO A 418 -15.77 -5.58 18.80
CA PRO A 418 -16.16 -5.82 20.19
C PRO A 418 -16.55 -7.27 20.44
N LYS A 419 -17.15 -7.92 19.44
CA LYS A 419 -17.53 -9.35 19.48
C LYS A 419 -16.31 -10.23 19.68
N HIS A 420 -15.23 -10.05 18.91
CA HIS A 420 -13.98 -10.81 19.07
C HIS A 420 -13.36 -10.55 20.44
N MET A 421 -13.29 -9.29 20.88
CA MET A 421 -12.72 -8.94 22.18
C MET A 421 -13.48 -9.58 23.36
N ARG A 422 -14.82 -9.71 23.27
CA ARG A 422 -15.63 -10.46 24.24
C ARG A 422 -15.32 -11.95 24.20
N VAL A 423 -15.23 -12.56 23.01
CA VAL A 423 -14.86 -13.97 22.85
C VAL A 423 -13.47 -14.27 23.46
N MET A 424 -12.55 -13.30 23.35
CA MET A 424 -11.23 -13.41 23.97
C MET A 424 -11.22 -13.09 25.47
N GLY A 425 -12.33 -12.69 26.06
CA GLY A 425 -12.43 -12.28 27.47
C GLY A 425 -11.69 -10.98 27.78
N LEU A 426 -11.46 -10.14 26.77
CA LEU A 426 -10.80 -8.85 26.91
C LEU A 426 -11.77 -7.68 27.08
N LEU A 427 -13.04 -7.90 26.75
CA LEU A 427 -14.12 -6.96 26.92
C LEU A 427 -15.29 -7.62 27.67
N GLU A 428 -15.91 -6.92 28.61
CA GLU A 428 -17.05 -7.40 29.33
C GLU A 428 -18.29 -7.58 28.44
N GLU A 429 -19.15 -8.54 28.79
CA GLU A 429 -20.45 -8.72 28.17
C GLU A 429 -21.33 -7.48 28.42
N GLY A 430 -21.97 -6.99 27.37
CA GLY A 430 -22.87 -5.83 27.44
C GLY A 430 -23.69 -5.69 26.17
N PRO A 431 -24.78 -4.94 26.22
CA PRO A 431 -25.57 -4.67 25.02
C PRO A 431 -24.75 -3.87 24.01
N ASP A 432 -25.03 -4.11 22.74
CA ASP A 432 -24.45 -3.28 21.67
C ASP A 432 -24.98 -1.84 21.82
N ASP A 433 -24.07 -0.90 22.03
CA ASP A 433 -24.38 0.52 22.14
C ASP A 433 -24.11 1.20 20.79
N THR A 434 -25.18 1.66 20.16
CA THR A 434 -25.12 2.31 18.84
C THR A 434 -24.17 3.51 18.82
N GLU A 435 -24.13 4.32 19.89
CA GLU A 435 -23.27 5.51 19.97
C GLU A 435 -21.79 5.13 20.09
N SER A 436 -21.47 4.10 20.89
CA SER A 436 -20.12 3.54 20.97
C SER A 436 -19.68 2.94 19.63
N ASN A 437 -20.59 2.26 18.92
CA ASN A 437 -20.30 1.71 17.59
C ASN A 437 -20.03 2.82 16.56
N ILE A 438 -20.75 3.94 16.60
CA ILE A 438 -20.46 5.11 15.74
C ILE A 438 -19.08 5.69 16.06
N ASN A 439 -18.72 5.83 17.34
CA ASN A 439 -17.38 6.28 17.74
C ASN A 439 -16.27 5.38 17.18
N GLN A 440 -16.44 4.06 17.26
CA GLN A 440 -15.48 3.09 16.74
C GLN A 440 -15.35 3.17 15.22
N LEU A 441 -16.47 3.24 14.50
CA LEU A 441 -16.46 3.42 13.05
C LEU A 441 -15.83 4.76 12.65
N PHE A 442 -16.10 5.83 13.41
CA PHE A 442 -15.51 7.13 13.15
C PHE A 442 -13.99 7.12 13.38
N LYS A 443 -13.52 6.54 14.49
CA LYS A 443 -12.09 6.35 14.76
C LYS A 443 -11.40 5.60 13.62
N MET A 444 -11.99 4.51 13.13
CA MET A 444 -11.48 3.75 11.98
C MET A 444 -11.55 4.57 10.69
N ALA A 445 -12.59 5.37 10.47
CA ALA A 445 -12.71 6.22 9.29
C ALA A 445 -11.67 7.33 9.26
N LEU A 446 -11.27 7.88 10.41
CA LEU A 446 -10.17 8.85 10.54
C LEU A 446 -8.79 8.25 10.20
N ASP A 447 -8.67 6.94 10.14
CA ASP A 447 -7.49 6.23 9.66
C ASP A 447 -7.68 5.76 8.21
N LYS A 448 -8.68 4.91 7.93
CA LYS A 448 -8.83 4.19 6.68
C LYS A 448 -9.46 5.03 5.55
N ILE A 449 -10.56 5.75 5.82
CA ILE A 449 -11.29 6.48 4.77
C ILE A 449 -10.60 7.79 4.39
N VAL A 450 -10.10 8.54 5.37
CA VAL A 450 -9.42 9.82 5.09
C VAL A 450 -8.06 9.62 4.42
N PHE A 451 -7.46 8.44 4.58
CA PHE A 451 -6.23 8.07 3.88
C PHE A 451 -6.43 7.92 2.36
N LEU A 452 -7.60 7.44 1.93
CA LEU A 452 -7.81 7.05 0.53
C LEU A 452 -7.50 8.14 -0.50
N PRO A 453 -7.97 9.40 -0.37
CA PRO A 453 -7.58 10.43 -1.32
C PRO A 453 -6.09 10.75 -1.29
N PHE A 454 -5.41 10.66 -0.15
CA PHE A 454 -3.96 10.84 -0.06
C PHE A 454 -3.21 9.69 -0.74
N GLY A 455 -3.60 8.44 -0.44
CA GLY A 455 -3.02 7.25 -1.07
C GLY A 455 -3.15 7.26 -2.59
N TYR A 456 -4.31 7.72 -3.08
CA TYR A 456 -4.62 7.83 -4.50
C TYR A 456 -3.82 8.95 -5.19
N LEU A 457 -3.85 10.18 -4.63
CA LEU A 457 -3.23 11.33 -5.28
C LEU A 457 -1.71 11.26 -5.38
N LEU A 458 -1.04 10.57 -4.46
CA LEU A 458 0.42 10.58 -4.39
C LEU A 458 1.06 9.98 -5.64
N ASP A 459 0.50 8.88 -6.14
CA ASP A 459 0.96 8.27 -7.37
C ASP A 459 0.34 8.85 -8.63
N LEU A 460 -0.89 9.35 -8.59
CA LEU A 460 -1.41 10.17 -9.69
C LEU A 460 -0.49 11.36 -9.98
N TYR A 461 0.02 12.01 -8.93
CA TYR A 461 1.00 13.08 -9.06
C TYR A 461 2.29 12.56 -9.71
N ARG A 462 2.87 11.44 -9.20
CA ARG A 462 4.09 10.88 -9.79
C ARG A 462 3.87 10.39 -11.22
N TYR A 463 2.73 9.79 -11.56
CA TYR A 463 2.41 9.41 -12.95
C TYR A 463 2.37 10.64 -13.87
N SER A 464 1.79 11.75 -13.39
CA SER A 464 1.79 13.02 -14.13
C SER A 464 3.22 13.55 -14.35
N VAL A 465 4.11 13.41 -13.35
CA VAL A 465 5.51 13.80 -13.45
C VAL A 465 6.26 12.89 -14.43
N PHE A 466 6.15 11.57 -14.29
CA PHE A 466 6.85 10.60 -15.16
C PHE A 466 6.44 10.75 -16.62
N ARG A 467 5.17 11.06 -16.90
CA ARG A 467 4.65 11.32 -18.25
C ARG A 467 5.00 12.73 -18.78
N GLY A 468 5.66 13.54 -17.98
CA GLY A 468 6.03 14.93 -18.35
C GLY A 468 4.87 15.92 -18.38
N HIS A 469 3.70 15.56 -17.84
CA HIS A 469 2.56 16.47 -17.72
C HIS A 469 2.74 17.47 -16.58
N THR A 470 3.54 17.13 -15.58
CA THR A 470 3.98 17.98 -14.47
C THR A 470 5.48 18.15 -14.58
N THR A 471 5.93 19.37 -14.74
CA THR A 471 7.33 19.71 -14.97
C THR A 471 7.99 20.28 -13.70
N PRO A 472 9.33 20.39 -13.63
CA PRO A 472 10.01 21.03 -12.50
C PRO A 472 9.56 22.45 -12.16
N GLN A 473 8.94 23.15 -13.12
CA GLN A 473 8.39 24.49 -12.96
C GLN A 473 7.01 24.49 -12.28
N ASP A 474 6.35 23.32 -12.22
CA ASP A 474 4.97 23.19 -11.74
C ASP A 474 4.82 22.12 -10.63
N TYR A 475 5.91 21.54 -10.15
CA TYR A 475 5.90 20.41 -9.20
C TYR A 475 5.05 20.71 -7.98
N ASN A 476 5.27 21.84 -7.32
CA ASN A 476 4.60 22.15 -6.07
C ASN A 476 3.17 22.65 -6.29
N CYS A 477 2.94 23.45 -7.34
CA CYS A 477 1.61 23.92 -7.75
C CYS A 477 0.68 22.73 -8.07
N HIS A 478 1.11 21.80 -8.96
CA HIS A 478 0.29 20.64 -9.34
C HIS A 478 0.02 19.71 -8.15
N PHE A 479 1.00 19.52 -7.26
CA PHE A 479 0.79 18.74 -6.04
C PHE A 479 -0.32 19.31 -5.17
N TRP A 480 -0.32 20.64 -4.93
CA TRP A 480 -1.34 21.28 -4.11
C TRP A 480 -2.69 21.35 -4.80
N GLN A 481 -2.73 21.48 -6.13
CA GLN A 481 -3.98 21.36 -6.90
C GLN A 481 -4.63 19.97 -6.70
N MET A 482 -3.83 18.91 -6.72
CA MET A 482 -4.34 17.55 -6.44
C MET A 482 -4.78 17.39 -4.99
N ARG A 483 -4.01 17.95 -4.02
CA ARG A 483 -4.37 17.95 -2.61
C ARG A 483 -5.70 18.66 -2.36
N GLU A 484 -5.89 19.82 -2.95
CA GLU A 484 -7.15 20.55 -2.84
C GLU A 484 -8.30 19.78 -3.51
N SER A 485 -8.13 19.35 -4.77
CA SER A 485 -9.21 18.74 -5.55
C SER A 485 -9.69 17.39 -5.00
N LEU A 486 -8.78 16.56 -4.55
CA LEU A 486 -9.09 15.19 -4.10
C LEU A 486 -9.28 15.10 -2.59
N GLN A 487 -8.51 15.86 -1.82
CA GLN A 487 -8.50 15.75 -0.37
C GLN A 487 -9.18 16.94 0.35
N GLY A 488 -9.40 18.06 -0.31
CA GLY A 488 -10.06 19.24 0.29
C GLY A 488 -9.22 19.88 1.39
N ILE A 489 -7.91 19.89 1.24
CA ILE A 489 -6.99 20.53 2.18
C ILE A 489 -6.15 21.62 1.50
N GLU A 490 -5.67 22.56 2.30
CA GLU A 490 -4.83 23.66 1.85
C GLU A 490 -3.55 23.78 2.70
N PRO A 491 -2.45 24.32 2.16
CA PRO A 491 -1.25 24.56 2.96
C PRO A 491 -1.52 25.64 4.01
N PRO A 492 -0.79 25.65 5.16
CA PRO A 492 -0.98 26.63 6.22
C PRO A 492 -0.49 28.04 5.86
N ALA A 493 0.23 28.20 4.75
CA ALA A 493 0.74 29.47 4.24
C ALA A 493 1.00 29.36 2.72
N ALA A 494 1.16 30.49 2.07
CA ALA A 494 1.50 30.57 0.64
C ALA A 494 2.70 29.67 0.30
N ARG A 495 2.59 28.98 -0.84
CA ARG A 495 3.65 28.13 -1.37
C ARG A 495 4.10 28.63 -2.75
N THR A 496 5.31 28.25 -3.11
CA THR A 496 5.90 28.62 -4.41
C THR A 496 6.65 27.41 -4.97
N GLU A 497 7.22 27.55 -6.17
CA GLU A 497 8.10 26.53 -6.76
C GLU A 497 9.51 26.47 -6.16
N GLU A 498 9.85 27.36 -5.19
CA GLU A 498 11.01 27.15 -4.34
C GLU A 498 10.80 26.00 -3.34
N ASP A 499 9.54 25.74 -3.02
CA ASP A 499 9.12 24.61 -2.20
C ASP A 499 9.04 23.33 -3.03
N PHE A 500 9.19 22.20 -2.36
CA PHE A 500 8.96 20.88 -2.97
C PHE A 500 8.33 19.97 -1.92
N ASP A 501 7.08 20.25 -1.58
CA ASP A 501 6.36 19.57 -0.51
C ASP A 501 6.13 18.06 -0.74
N PRO A 502 6.07 17.54 -1.98
CA PRO A 502 5.99 16.09 -2.20
C PRO A 502 7.09 15.29 -1.49
N ALA A 503 8.34 15.76 -1.51
CA ALA A 503 9.47 15.05 -0.90
C ALA A 503 9.53 15.14 0.64
N ALA A 504 8.65 15.91 1.26
CA ALA A 504 8.42 15.85 2.70
C ALA A 504 7.80 14.50 3.13
N LYS A 505 7.35 13.67 2.17
CA LYS A 505 6.90 12.28 2.38
C LYS A 505 8.00 11.29 2.00
N TYR A 506 8.32 10.39 2.95
CA TYR A 506 9.39 9.38 2.77
C TYR A 506 9.27 8.60 1.46
N HIS A 507 8.08 8.12 1.09
CA HIS A 507 7.85 7.30 -0.09
C HIS A 507 8.19 8.00 -1.42
N ILE A 508 8.10 9.34 -1.46
CA ILE A 508 8.59 10.12 -2.60
C ILE A 508 10.13 10.14 -2.61
N ALA A 509 10.74 10.44 -1.47
CA ALA A 509 12.19 10.50 -1.32
C ALA A 509 12.87 9.12 -1.53
N ALA A 510 12.21 8.04 -1.15
CA ALA A 510 12.70 6.67 -1.21
C ALA A 510 12.30 5.90 -2.48
N ASN A 511 11.60 6.53 -3.41
CA ASN A 511 11.10 5.87 -4.64
C ASN A 511 10.23 4.64 -4.37
N VAL A 512 9.32 4.71 -3.39
CA VAL A 512 8.40 3.62 -3.07
C VAL A 512 7.04 3.89 -3.69
N GLU A 513 6.54 2.96 -4.50
CA GLU A 513 5.18 3.01 -5.08
C GLU A 513 4.14 3.07 -3.95
N TYR A 514 3.08 3.86 -4.12
CA TYR A 514 2.13 4.18 -3.04
C TYR A 514 0.68 3.76 -3.34
N MET A 515 0.35 3.54 -4.61
CA MET A 515 -0.99 3.11 -5.04
C MET A 515 -1.41 1.80 -4.39
N ARG A 516 -0.47 0.93 -4.03
CA ARG A 516 -0.71 -0.33 -3.30
C ARG A 516 -1.51 -0.13 -2.01
N TYR A 517 -1.25 0.95 -1.27
CA TYR A 517 -1.97 1.25 -0.02
C TYR A 517 -3.40 1.73 -0.29
N TYR A 518 -3.62 2.53 -1.34
CA TYR A 518 -4.96 2.91 -1.76
C TYR A 518 -5.80 1.68 -2.12
N ILE A 519 -5.23 0.76 -2.89
CA ILE A 519 -5.89 -0.47 -3.30
C ILE A 519 -6.14 -1.39 -2.10
N SER A 520 -5.13 -1.62 -1.26
CA SER A 520 -5.27 -2.52 -0.10
C SER A 520 -6.37 -2.05 0.87
N TYR A 521 -6.46 -0.74 1.12
CA TYR A 521 -7.47 -0.16 2.00
C TYR A 521 -8.91 -0.29 1.46
N ILE A 522 -9.08 -0.53 0.17
CA ILE A 522 -10.38 -0.81 -0.44
C ILE A 522 -10.67 -2.31 -0.46
N ILE A 523 -9.75 -3.12 -1.03
CA ILE A 523 -10.02 -4.54 -1.23
C ILE A 523 -10.06 -5.34 0.06
N GLN A 524 -9.44 -4.88 1.16
CA GLN A 524 -9.60 -5.52 2.47
C GLN A 524 -11.06 -5.61 2.91
N PHE A 525 -11.88 -4.59 2.61
CA PHE A 525 -13.31 -4.61 2.94
C PHE A 525 -14.11 -5.50 1.98
N GLN A 526 -13.70 -5.60 0.70
CA GLN A 526 -14.28 -6.54 -0.24
C GLN A 526 -13.99 -7.99 0.19
N PHE A 527 -12.76 -8.28 0.64
CA PHE A 527 -12.40 -9.58 1.22
C PHE A 527 -13.19 -9.85 2.49
N HIS A 528 -13.24 -8.89 3.40
CA HIS A 528 -13.99 -9.02 4.66
C HIS A 528 -15.47 -9.30 4.42
N GLN A 529 -16.11 -8.60 3.50
CA GLN A 529 -17.50 -8.83 3.13
C GLN A 529 -17.74 -10.28 2.70
N THR A 530 -16.90 -10.80 1.81
CA THR A 530 -17.02 -12.18 1.32
C THR A 530 -16.75 -13.21 2.42
N LEU A 531 -15.73 -13.01 3.23
CA LEU A 531 -15.40 -13.91 4.32
C LEU A 531 -16.49 -13.93 5.39
N CYS A 532 -17.13 -12.79 5.66
CA CYS A 532 -18.26 -12.68 6.55
C CYS A 532 -19.52 -13.39 6.02
N GLN A 533 -19.75 -13.34 4.70
CA GLN A 533 -20.79 -14.12 4.05
C GLN A 533 -20.52 -15.62 4.17
N ALA A 534 -19.30 -16.06 3.90
CA ALA A 534 -18.87 -17.44 4.04
C ALA A 534 -18.98 -17.93 5.51
N ALA A 535 -18.75 -17.05 6.48
CA ALA A 535 -18.91 -17.32 7.91
C ALA A 535 -20.39 -17.33 8.37
N GLY A 536 -21.35 -16.96 7.50
CA GLY A 536 -22.76 -16.85 7.85
C GLY A 536 -23.07 -15.72 8.83
N GLN A 537 -22.18 -14.72 8.93
CA GLN A 537 -22.32 -13.60 9.88
C GLN A 537 -22.77 -12.31 9.22
N TYR A 538 -22.83 -12.29 7.90
CA TYR A 538 -23.28 -11.16 7.12
C TYR A 538 -24.11 -11.64 5.92
N SER A 539 -25.18 -10.93 5.63
CA SER A 539 -26.01 -11.15 4.44
C SER A 539 -26.40 -9.79 3.84
N PRO A 540 -26.11 -9.54 2.55
CA PRO A 540 -26.49 -8.28 1.91
C PRO A 540 -27.99 -8.01 2.03
N GLY A 541 -28.36 -6.78 2.42
CA GLY A 541 -29.74 -6.34 2.51
C GLY A 541 -30.50 -6.72 3.80
N LEU A 542 -29.94 -7.52 4.69
CA LEU A 542 -30.46 -7.71 6.05
C LEU A 542 -29.99 -6.54 6.95
N ARG A 543 -30.95 -5.85 7.58
CA ARG A 543 -30.71 -4.59 8.30
C ARG A 543 -30.84 -4.75 9.83
N SER A 544 -30.30 -5.82 10.38
CA SER A 544 -30.13 -5.92 11.83
C SER A 544 -28.80 -5.27 12.23
N SER A 545 -28.79 -4.55 13.36
CA SER A 545 -27.53 -3.97 13.89
C SER A 545 -26.51 -5.06 14.28
N SER A 546 -27.02 -6.24 14.68
CA SER A 546 -26.17 -7.41 14.98
C SER A 546 -25.51 -8.01 13.76
N ASP A 547 -26.09 -7.80 12.57
CA ASP A 547 -25.64 -8.38 11.30
C ASP A 547 -24.91 -7.34 10.43
N ALA A 548 -24.53 -6.20 11.00
CA ALA A 548 -23.72 -5.19 10.31
C ALA A 548 -22.33 -5.77 9.98
N LEU A 549 -21.84 -5.48 8.77
CA LEU A 549 -20.52 -5.95 8.32
C LEU A 549 -19.40 -5.56 9.30
N SER A 550 -19.51 -4.40 9.93
CA SER A 550 -18.55 -3.90 10.95
C SER A 550 -18.54 -4.70 12.25
N ASN A 551 -19.52 -5.57 12.50
CA ASN A 551 -19.59 -6.44 13.69
C ASN A 551 -19.20 -7.89 13.38
N CYS A 552 -18.83 -8.19 12.15
CA CYS A 552 -18.47 -9.54 11.74
C CYS A 552 -17.08 -9.94 12.27
N ASP A 553 -17.03 -11.14 12.87
CA ASP A 553 -15.80 -11.83 13.25
C ASP A 553 -15.77 -13.21 12.60
N ILE A 554 -14.78 -13.46 11.74
CA ILE A 554 -14.61 -14.74 11.05
C ILE A 554 -13.95 -15.83 11.91
N TYR A 555 -13.57 -15.54 13.14
CA TYR A 555 -12.96 -16.50 14.06
C TYR A 555 -13.75 -17.80 14.14
N LYS A 556 -13.07 -18.95 14.01
CA LYS A 556 -13.62 -20.31 13.95
C LYS A 556 -14.45 -20.65 12.69
N SER A 557 -14.46 -19.80 11.67
CA SER A 557 -15.13 -20.11 10.41
C SER A 557 -14.21 -20.84 9.46
N THR A 558 -14.30 -22.16 9.38
CA THR A 558 -13.53 -22.97 8.43
C THR A 558 -13.90 -22.68 6.98
N ALA A 559 -15.14 -22.28 6.70
CA ALA A 559 -15.58 -21.90 5.37
C ALA A 559 -14.91 -20.59 4.90
N ALA A 560 -14.80 -19.59 5.79
CA ALA A 560 -14.03 -18.38 5.50
C ALA A 560 -12.53 -18.70 5.28
N GLY A 561 -11.97 -19.57 6.12
CA GLY A 561 -10.58 -20.00 5.99
C GLY A 561 -10.29 -20.77 4.69
N GLU A 562 -11.20 -21.63 4.22
CA GLU A 562 -11.09 -22.34 2.95
C GLU A 562 -11.10 -21.36 1.77
N ALA A 563 -12.04 -20.40 1.76
CA ALA A 563 -12.12 -19.38 0.71
C ALA A 563 -10.84 -18.54 0.66
N LEU A 564 -10.38 -18.06 1.83
CA LEU A 564 -9.13 -17.28 1.94
C LEU A 564 -7.92 -18.12 1.48
N GLY A 565 -7.75 -19.32 2.00
CA GLY A 565 -6.62 -20.21 1.68
C GLY A 565 -6.52 -20.56 0.21
N ASN A 566 -7.65 -20.74 -0.48
CA ASN A 566 -7.68 -21.02 -1.92
C ASN A 566 -7.11 -19.84 -2.74
N MET A 567 -7.41 -18.61 -2.35
CA MET A 567 -6.83 -17.41 -2.98
C MET A 567 -5.34 -17.28 -2.64
N LEU A 568 -4.96 -17.43 -1.36
CA LEU A 568 -3.57 -17.25 -0.92
C LEU A 568 -2.59 -18.21 -1.62
N LYS A 569 -2.99 -19.48 -1.86
CA LYS A 569 -2.17 -20.48 -2.54
C LYS A 569 -1.75 -20.10 -3.95
N MET A 570 -2.49 -19.21 -4.60
CA MET A 570 -2.21 -18.80 -5.96
C MET A 570 -0.96 -17.92 -6.06
N GLY A 571 -0.65 -17.15 -4.99
CA GLY A 571 0.38 -16.11 -5.07
C GLY A 571 0.13 -15.20 -6.27
N SER A 572 1.17 -14.93 -7.05
CA SER A 572 1.08 -14.18 -8.31
C SER A 572 1.15 -15.07 -9.58
N SER A 573 0.82 -16.37 -9.44
CA SER A 573 0.88 -17.33 -10.58
C SER A 573 -0.18 -17.08 -11.65
N LYS A 574 -1.25 -16.40 -11.31
CA LYS A 574 -2.33 -15.99 -12.22
C LYS A 574 -2.50 -14.46 -12.16
N PRO A 575 -3.16 -13.85 -13.15
CA PRO A 575 -3.60 -12.46 -13.03
C PRO A 575 -4.40 -12.26 -11.75
N TRP A 576 -4.26 -11.10 -11.11
CA TRP A 576 -4.92 -10.83 -9.82
C TRP A 576 -6.45 -10.96 -9.88
N GLN A 577 -7.05 -10.78 -11.08
CA GLN A 577 -8.48 -10.97 -11.32
C GLN A 577 -8.92 -12.40 -11.01
N ASP A 578 -8.07 -13.39 -11.29
CA ASP A 578 -8.36 -14.80 -11.01
C ASP A 578 -8.29 -15.09 -9.50
N ALA A 579 -7.34 -14.48 -8.80
CA ALA A 579 -7.24 -14.56 -7.34
C ALA A 579 -8.43 -13.87 -6.66
N MET A 580 -8.83 -12.70 -7.16
CA MET A 580 -10.02 -11.99 -6.70
C MET A 580 -11.29 -12.83 -6.89
N GLU A 581 -11.45 -13.44 -8.06
CA GLU A 581 -12.59 -14.33 -8.37
C GLU A 581 -12.61 -15.57 -7.48
N ALA A 582 -11.45 -16.16 -7.21
CA ALA A 582 -11.33 -17.35 -6.35
C ALA A 582 -11.81 -17.05 -4.90
N LEU A 583 -11.61 -15.84 -4.41
CA LEU A 583 -12.10 -15.43 -3.09
C LEU A 583 -13.52 -14.86 -3.14
N THR A 584 -13.79 -13.91 -4.05
CA THR A 584 -14.99 -13.07 -4.00
C THR A 584 -16.08 -13.44 -5.01
N GLY A 585 -15.76 -14.29 -5.98
CA GLY A 585 -16.61 -14.55 -7.14
C GLY A 585 -16.66 -13.40 -8.15
N GLN A 586 -15.86 -12.34 -7.97
CA GLN A 586 -15.79 -11.15 -8.82
C GLN A 586 -14.38 -11.01 -9.40
N ARG A 587 -14.28 -10.52 -10.63
CA ARG A 587 -12.98 -10.28 -11.30
C ARG A 587 -12.54 -8.82 -11.26
N ALA A 588 -13.19 -7.98 -10.46
CA ALA A 588 -12.93 -6.55 -10.37
C ALA A 588 -12.82 -6.13 -8.90
N MET A 589 -12.05 -5.09 -8.66
CA MET A 589 -12.08 -4.38 -7.38
C MET A 589 -13.39 -3.62 -7.24
N ASP A 590 -13.97 -3.61 -6.02
CA ASP A 590 -15.25 -3.01 -5.73
C ASP A 590 -15.20 -2.26 -4.38
N ALA A 591 -15.79 -1.10 -4.32
CA ALA A 591 -15.89 -0.29 -3.11
C ALA A 591 -17.11 -0.66 -2.25
N GLN A 592 -17.97 -1.58 -2.68
CA GLN A 592 -19.21 -1.93 -1.96
C GLN A 592 -18.93 -2.37 -0.52
N GLY A 593 -17.88 -3.17 -0.31
CA GLY A 593 -17.48 -3.59 1.03
C GLY A 593 -17.16 -2.42 1.96
N VAL A 594 -16.46 -1.40 1.47
CA VAL A 594 -16.19 -0.14 2.21
C VAL A 594 -17.50 0.56 2.58
N LEU A 595 -18.36 0.76 1.58
CA LEU A 595 -19.62 1.50 1.76
C LEU A 595 -20.57 0.79 2.74
N GLU A 596 -20.64 -0.52 2.70
CA GLU A 596 -21.46 -1.30 3.62
C GLU A 596 -20.88 -1.35 5.03
N TYR A 597 -19.56 -1.46 5.17
CA TYR A 597 -18.89 -1.45 6.47
C TYR A 597 -19.13 -0.14 7.21
N PHE A 598 -19.06 0.99 6.52
CA PHE A 598 -19.24 2.32 7.10
C PHE A 598 -20.67 2.87 6.95
N GLU A 599 -21.65 2.08 6.46
CA GLU A 599 -23.03 2.55 6.27
C GLU A 599 -23.64 3.18 7.52
N PRO A 600 -23.49 2.60 8.74
CA PRO A 600 -24.05 3.21 9.96
C PRO A 600 -23.45 4.60 10.24
N LEU A 601 -22.14 4.74 10.08
CA LEU A 601 -21.44 6.03 10.24
C LEU A 601 -21.89 7.03 9.16
N TYR A 602 -21.98 6.60 7.90
CA TYR A 602 -22.41 7.46 6.82
C TYR A 602 -23.78 8.06 7.06
N LYS A 603 -24.76 7.24 7.49
CA LYS A 603 -26.13 7.69 7.82
C LYS A 603 -26.11 8.69 8.98
N TRP A 604 -25.33 8.40 10.01
CA TRP A 604 -25.20 9.31 11.14
C TRP A 604 -24.59 10.66 10.71
N LEU A 605 -23.51 10.64 9.93
CA LEU A 605 -22.84 11.85 9.43
C LEU A 605 -23.76 12.71 8.55
N VAL A 606 -24.53 12.08 7.64
CA VAL A 606 -25.52 12.80 6.81
C VAL A 606 -26.51 13.53 7.68
N ASN A 607 -27.12 12.83 8.65
CA ASN A 607 -28.11 13.43 9.55
C ASN A 607 -27.49 14.55 10.40
N GLU A 608 -26.28 14.38 10.90
CA GLU A 608 -25.59 15.36 11.75
C GLU A 608 -25.18 16.60 10.97
N ASN A 609 -24.62 16.44 9.75
CA ASN A 609 -24.24 17.55 8.90
C ASN A 609 -25.47 18.33 8.38
N GLU A 610 -26.57 17.65 8.06
CA GLU A 610 -27.85 18.30 7.73
C GLU A 610 -28.42 19.06 8.93
N ARG A 611 -28.40 18.46 10.13
CA ARG A 611 -28.89 19.09 11.37
C ARG A 611 -28.14 20.37 11.68
N THR A 612 -26.82 20.40 11.40
CA THR A 612 -25.94 21.55 11.67
C THR A 612 -25.79 22.50 10.49
N GLY A 613 -26.37 22.17 9.32
CA GLY A 613 -26.33 23.00 8.11
C GLY A 613 -24.95 23.09 7.46
N GLU A 614 -24.12 22.03 7.58
CA GLU A 614 -22.76 22.05 7.05
C GLU A 614 -22.73 21.94 5.53
N PHE A 615 -21.81 22.68 4.90
CA PHE A 615 -21.53 22.60 3.47
C PHE A 615 -20.76 21.31 3.16
N ILE A 616 -21.32 20.47 2.29
CA ILE A 616 -20.67 19.23 1.86
C ILE A 616 -19.76 19.51 0.66
N GLY A 617 -18.51 19.07 0.75
CA GLY A 617 -17.45 19.46 -0.16
C GLY A 617 -16.71 20.71 0.30
N TRP A 618 -16.03 21.38 -0.63
CA TRP A 618 -15.21 22.58 -0.35
C TRP A 618 -15.15 23.51 -1.56
N GLU A 619 -15.03 24.80 -1.29
CA GLU A 619 -14.72 25.84 -2.27
C GLU A 619 -13.19 25.90 -2.47
N ASN A 620 -12.73 26.60 -3.51
CA ASN A 620 -11.31 26.74 -3.77
C ASN A 620 -10.60 27.45 -2.61
N SER A 621 -9.35 27.05 -2.35
CA SER A 621 -8.46 27.68 -1.40
C SER A 621 -8.25 29.18 -1.71
N LYS A 622 -8.14 29.97 -0.66
CA LYS A 622 -7.70 31.38 -0.74
C LYS A 622 -6.20 31.53 -0.48
N VAL A 623 -5.53 30.47 -0.09
CA VAL A 623 -4.08 30.44 0.12
C VAL A 623 -3.41 30.26 -1.24
N PRO A 624 -2.56 31.17 -1.69
CA PRO A 624 -1.91 31.05 -2.99
C PRO A 624 -0.82 29.95 -2.95
N PHE A 625 -0.88 29.02 -3.90
CA PHE A 625 0.13 27.97 -4.10
C PHE A 625 0.46 27.73 -5.59
N CYS A 626 -0.21 28.44 -6.49
CA CYS A 626 0.10 28.54 -7.91
C CYS A 626 0.11 30.01 -8.34
N THR A 627 0.87 30.32 -9.38
CA THR A 627 0.79 31.62 -10.07
C THR A 627 -0.40 31.67 -11.03
N ASP A 628 -0.85 32.86 -11.40
CA ASP A 628 -1.94 33.02 -12.38
C ASP A 628 -1.59 32.40 -13.74
N GLU A 629 -0.32 32.43 -14.14
CA GLU A 629 0.18 31.80 -15.36
C GLU A 629 0.06 30.27 -15.30
N GLN A 630 0.46 29.63 -14.17
CA GLN A 630 0.32 28.20 -13.96
C GLN A 630 -1.16 27.78 -13.97
N LEU A 631 -2.05 28.54 -13.32
CA LEU A 631 -3.49 28.27 -13.33
C LEU A 631 -4.07 28.35 -14.75
N TYR A 632 -3.68 29.34 -15.53
CA TYR A 632 -4.10 29.50 -16.94
C TYR A 632 -3.62 28.33 -17.81
N ILE A 633 -2.38 27.88 -17.66
CA ILE A 633 -1.81 26.72 -18.38
C ILE A 633 -2.59 25.45 -18.01
N MET A 634 -2.88 25.22 -16.76
CA MET A 634 -3.65 24.05 -16.31
C MET A 634 -5.08 24.02 -16.86
N GLU A 635 -5.74 25.18 -16.96
CA GLU A 635 -7.06 25.28 -17.56
C GLU A 635 -7.05 24.95 -19.06
N THR A 636 -6.04 25.44 -19.78
CA THR A 636 -5.93 25.29 -21.25
C THR A 636 -5.37 23.92 -21.66
N SER A 637 -4.50 23.30 -20.87
CA SER A 637 -3.90 21.98 -21.15
C SER A 637 -4.83 20.80 -20.88
N GLY A 638 -5.99 21.04 -20.30
CA GLY A 638 -6.94 20.00 -19.89
C GLY A 638 -6.55 19.25 -18.60
N PHE A 639 -5.53 19.72 -17.87
CA PHE A 639 -5.13 19.19 -16.57
C PHE A 639 -6.30 19.21 -15.58
N ASN A 640 -6.94 20.37 -15.43
CA ASN A 640 -8.13 20.52 -14.58
C ASN A 640 -9.31 19.66 -15.04
N LYS A 641 -9.48 19.41 -16.34
CA LYS A 641 -10.51 18.51 -16.85
C LYS A 641 -10.23 17.06 -16.44
N ARG A 642 -8.96 16.62 -16.44
CA ARG A 642 -8.56 15.29 -15.96
C ARG A 642 -8.78 15.18 -14.44
N LEU A 643 -8.40 16.20 -13.67
CA LEU A 643 -8.64 16.23 -12.22
C LEU A 643 -10.13 16.21 -11.88
N ARG A 644 -10.97 16.97 -12.60
CA ARG A 644 -12.43 16.95 -12.41
C ARG A 644 -13.04 15.60 -12.76
N ASN A 645 -12.58 14.95 -13.82
CA ASN A 645 -13.01 13.60 -14.15
C ASN A 645 -12.60 12.59 -13.07
N ASN A 646 -11.41 12.72 -12.51
CA ASN A 646 -10.90 11.88 -11.41
C ASN A 646 -11.50 12.27 -10.05
N GLY A 647 -11.89 13.52 -9.87
CA GLY A 647 -12.49 14.03 -8.64
C GLY A 647 -14.01 13.91 -8.56
N GLY A 648 -14.71 13.74 -9.69
CA GLY A 648 -16.17 13.81 -9.79
C GLY A 648 -16.71 15.16 -9.28
N GLN A 649 -17.50 15.87 -10.07
CA GLN A 649 -18.19 17.09 -9.60
C GLN A 649 -19.16 16.79 -8.47
#